data_a1dffd9eddad772fcda71f6ef603bcc6
#
_entry.id   a1dffd9eddad772fcda71f6ef603bcc6
#
_cell.length_a   1.000
_cell.length_b   1.000
_cell.length_c   1.000
_cell.angle_alpha   90.00
_cell.angle_beta   90.00
_cell.angle_gamma   90.00
#
_symmetry.space_group_name_H-M   'P 1'
#
loop_
_entity.id
_entity.type
_entity.pdbx_description
1 polymer ?
#
loop_
_entity_poly.entity_id
_entity_poly.type
_entity_poly.pdbx_seq_one_letter_code
_entity_poly.pdbx_strand_id
1 'polypeptide(L)'
;MAISVQKLKEYVNKMQGMYDVVRIVEPGLCHVIDTAQDRDKTGRDLCYTYWGKCERCSDCTSYQAVVRNRVQEKTEIRDGVECHVISIPAPVSLKGVRNNSYAIELVSFGKRKEDAGEDDLIACIDSNEEALYVSIVGNKTISDNIISQALLDSEIGIICLDGDGNCIYTNKKAFKMFHIANELNKMQDFLNAWLVESNMFRSNNLWSQFFNHDGKESLYELHLMPAIDTFKNEIIGSCLAVWDITDEALNTGGVRFRQTHDSLTGIYNEEGFSKAARAVLINNPDEKYYIICSNIKKFKLLNQLFGMDKGDEILRYIASSLDSWCREGDIFARTHSDEFVLLMRKKDFDRQRFIDGIHEVASLLDNSIYRLQFQLGIYEIENRHEKIYEMLDKARMAMETISDSKEFTIAYYNQEMMNTTLRENEIINSFNMAIKNGEFHIFLQPQVERDGSVISGEALARWIHPTKGIIPPGMFIGVLENANLIYKLDSYVWELAARQLSLWKGTDKEKYRISVNISPKDLQFLDIEVVFTELVEKYDISPKKLNLEITETAVASNVGRVIEQMENLRKKGFIVEMDDFGSGYSSLNLLKDFQVDVLKIDMKFLSNTGDKKRADIILEHIINMAQKLDMVVIAEGVESKDQLELLTGMGCDLFQGYYFSKPVAIDDFIKYAERK
;
A
#
# COMPACT_ATOMS: atom_id res chain seq x y z
N MET A 1 10.59 -18.59 -5.02
CA MET A 1 11.56 -17.61 -4.47
C MET A 1 11.93 -16.60 -5.54
N ALA A 2 11.86 -15.31 -5.29
CA ALA A 2 12.37 -14.34 -6.24
C ALA A 2 13.90 -14.38 -6.26
N ILE A 3 14.49 -14.44 -7.46
CA ILE A 3 15.92 -14.64 -7.69
C ILE A 3 16.65 -13.31 -7.49
N SER A 4 17.89 -13.30 -6.97
CA SER A 4 18.70 -12.07 -6.96
C SER A 4 19.15 -11.71 -8.38
N VAL A 5 19.36 -10.42 -8.67
CA VAL A 5 19.86 -9.95 -9.97
C VAL A 5 21.19 -10.66 -10.35
N GLN A 6 22.04 -10.94 -9.37
CA GLN A 6 23.29 -11.64 -9.60
C GLN A 6 23.09 -13.10 -10.06
N LYS A 7 22.10 -13.77 -9.48
CA LYS A 7 21.75 -15.12 -9.85
C LYS A 7 21.07 -15.19 -11.23
N LEU A 8 20.28 -14.13 -11.57
CA LEU A 8 19.72 -13.97 -12.91
C LEU A 8 20.83 -13.79 -13.98
N LYS A 9 21.89 -13.02 -13.68
CA LYS A 9 23.06 -12.88 -14.54
C LYS A 9 23.82 -14.20 -14.77
N GLU A 10 23.91 -15.04 -13.74
CA GLU A 10 24.50 -16.38 -13.85
C GLU A 10 23.68 -17.29 -14.80
N TYR A 11 22.35 -17.18 -14.78
CA TYR A 11 21.48 -17.92 -15.73
C TYR A 11 21.67 -17.41 -17.16
N VAL A 12 21.70 -16.10 -17.37
CA VAL A 12 21.96 -15.49 -18.69
C VAL A 12 23.30 -15.98 -19.26
N ASN A 13 24.35 -16.02 -18.44
CA ASN A 13 25.66 -16.52 -18.85
C ASN A 13 25.67 -18.02 -19.24
N LYS A 14 24.81 -18.82 -18.61
CA LYS A 14 24.67 -20.25 -18.95
C LYS A 14 23.90 -20.49 -20.26
N MET A 15 23.02 -19.56 -20.64
CA MET A 15 22.27 -19.61 -21.91
C MET A 15 23.07 -19.11 -23.11
N GLN A 16 24.28 -18.55 -22.88
CA GLN A 16 25.21 -18.13 -23.94
C GLN A 16 25.66 -19.35 -24.75
N GLY A 17 25.52 -19.28 -26.05
CA GLY A 17 25.82 -20.33 -26.98
C GLY A 17 24.62 -21.13 -27.50
N MET A 18 23.45 -21.01 -26.85
CA MET A 18 22.21 -21.57 -27.34
C MET A 18 21.44 -20.58 -28.22
N TYR A 19 21.56 -19.29 -27.93
CA TYR A 19 20.92 -18.19 -28.67
C TYR A 19 21.99 -17.20 -29.13
N ASP A 20 21.71 -16.50 -30.22
CA ASP A 20 22.66 -15.50 -30.77
C ASP A 20 22.80 -14.32 -29.84
N VAL A 21 21.71 -13.93 -29.15
CA VAL A 21 21.75 -12.90 -28.09
C VAL A 21 20.86 -13.31 -26.92
N VAL A 22 21.37 -13.14 -25.70
CA VAL A 22 20.63 -13.30 -24.44
C VAL A 22 20.78 -12.01 -23.63
N ARG A 23 19.66 -11.40 -23.24
CA ARG A 23 19.69 -10.15 -22.48
C ARG A 23 18.61 -10.09 -21.41
N ILE A 24 18.90 -9.34 -20.34
CA ILE A 24 17.93 -9.00 -19.29
C ILE A 24 17.39 -7.61 -19.58
N VAL A 25 16.08 -7.49 -19.69
CA VAL A 25 15.40 -6.22 -19.93
C VAL A 25 14.46 -5.87 -18.79
N GLU A 26 14.33 -4.59 -18.50
CA GLU A 26 13.30 -4.00 -17.65
C GLU A 26 12.28 -3.27 -18.55
N PRO A 27 11.24 -3.96 -19.02
CA PRO A 27 10.37 -3.44 -20.07
C PRO A 27 9.58 -2.20 -19.65
N GLY A 28 9.33 -2.03 -18.36
CA GLY A 28 8.66 -0.85 -17.80
C GLY A 28 9.45 0.44 -18.04
N LEU A 29 10.76 0.38 -17.87
CA LEU A 29 11.70 1.51 -18.10
C LEU A 29 12.36 1.47 -19.48
N CYS A 30 12.11 0.42 -20.28
CA CYS A 30 12.76 0.18 -21.57
C CYS A 30 14.29 0.05 -21.47
N HIS A 31 14.83 -0.44 -20.36
CA HIS A 31 16.27 -0.56 -20.14
C HIS A 31 16.75 -2.01 -20.31
N VAL A 32 17.92 -2.16 -20.91
CA VAL A 32 18.69 -3.41 -20.91
C VAL A 32 19.65 -3.38 -19.72
N ILE A 33 19.54 -4.39 -18.85
CA ILE A 33 20.35 -4.44 -17.61
C ILE A 33 21.66 -5.20 -17.82
N ASP A 34 21.62 -6.23 -18.69
CA ASP A 34 22.79 -7.04 -19.02
C ASP A 34 22.63 -7.71 -20.39
N THR A 35 23.73 -7.82 -21.13
CA THR A 35 23.81 -8.54 -22.39
C THR A 35 25.03 -9.45 -22.40
N ALA A 36 24.86 -10.67 -22.84
CA ALA A 36 25.92 -11.66 -22.80
C ALA A 36 26.92 -11.61 -23.98
N GLN A 37 26.59 -10.98 -25.10
CA GLN A 37 27.42 -11.02 -26.31
C GLN A 37 27.82 -9.67 -26.95
N ASP A 38 27.26 -8.54 -26.51
CA ASP A 38 27.61 -7.24 -27.09
C ASP A 38 28.37 -6.38 -26.05
N ARG A 39 29.69 -6.57 -25.99
CA ARG A 39 30.60 -5.82 -25.09
C ARG A 39 30.98 -4.43 -25.61
N ASP A 40 30.44 -4.00 -26.72
CA ASP A 40 30.74 -2.66 -27.25
C ASP A 40 29.63 -1.67 -26.90
N LYS A 41 30.03 -0.82 -25.94
CA LYS A 41 29.58 0.55 -25.69
C LYS A 41 28.41 0.80 -24.72
N THR A 42 28.86 1.40 -23.61
CA THR A 42 28.18 2.44 -22.82
C THR A 42 26.81 2.14 -22.26
N GLY A 43 26.79 1.84 -20.98
CA GLY A 43 25.61 1.68 -20.15
C GLY A 43 24.56 2.77 -20.34
N ARG A 44 23.41 2.33 -20.79
CA ARG A 44 22.05 2.88 -20.89
C ARG A 44 21.40 2.63 -22.24
N ASP A 45 21.60 1.47 -22.83
CA ASP A 45 20.90 1.14 -24.08
C ASP A 45 19.43 0.88 -23.78
N LEU A 46 18.59 1.67 -24.43
CA LEU A 46 17.15 1.46 -24.41
C LEU A 46 16.83 0.19 -25.22
N CYS A 47 15.97 -0.70 -24.70
CA CYS A 47 15.73 -2.02 -25.31
C CYS A 47 15.25 -1.95 -26.77
N TYR A 48 14.56 -0.88 -27.17
CA TYR A 48 14.04 -0.69 -28.51
C TYR A 48 15.11 -0.20 -29.51
N THR A 49 16.19 0.44 -29.06
CA THR A 49 17.29 0.85 -29.95
C THR A 49 18.02 -0.33 -30.55
N TYR A 50 18.05 -1.46 -29.86
CA TYR A 50 18.55 -2.72 -30.37
C TYR A 50 17.82 -3.17 -31.66
N TRP A 51 16.54 -2.85 -31.79
CA TRP A 51 15.70 -3.15 -32.95
C TRP A 51 15.70 -2.03 -34.00
N GLY A 52 16.59 -1.04 -33.91
CA GLY A 52 16.62 0.12 -34.80
C GLY A 52 15.40 1.04 -34.69
N LYS A 53 14.64 0.95 -33.60
CA LYS A 53 13.44 1.77 -33.37
C LYS A 53 13.81 3.03 -32.56
N CYS A 54 13.12 4.14 -32.86
CA CYS A 54 13.36 5.42 -32.19
C CYS A 54 12.50 5.61 -30.95
N GLU A 55 11.49 4.77 -30.76
CA GLU A 55 10.51 4.84 -29.68
C GLU A 55 10.07 3.47 -29.19
N ARG A 56 9.41 3.43 -28.05
CA ARG A 56 8.92 2.20 -27.39
C ARG A 56 8.04 1.36 -28.32
N CYS A 57 8.30 0.06 -28.34
CA CYS A 57 7.49 -0.88 -29.15
C CYS A 57 6.05 -0.94 -28.64
N SER A 58 5.08 -0.75 -29.53
CA SER A 58 3.66 -0.87 -29.21
C SER A 58 3.24 -2.31 -28.84
N ASP A 59 3.97 -3.29 -29.35
CA ASP A 59 3.77 -4.74 -29.20
C ASP A 59 4.92 -5.45 -28.46
N CYS A 60 5.48 -4.81 -27.45
CA CYS A 60 6.64 -5.30 -26.72
C CYS A 60 6.37 -6.68 -26.05
N THR A 61 7.01 -7.74 -26.55
CA THR A 61 6.91 -9.10 -26.00
C THR A 61 7.38 -9.20 -24.55
N SER A 62 8.47 -8.52 -24.20
CA SER A 62 9.01 -8.52 -22.84
C SER A 62 8.06 -7.85 -21.86
N TYR A 63 7.39 -6.76 -22.27
CA TYR A 63 6.34 -6.15 -21.48
C TYR A 63 5.13 -7.07 -21.31
N GLN A 64 4.68 -7.71 -22.39
CA GLN A 64 3.59 -8.68 -22.34
C GLN A 64 3.93 -9.90 -21.51
N ALA A 65 5.18 -10.40 -21.58
CA ALA A 65 5.64 -11.50 -20.75
C ALA A 65 5.55 -11.17 -19.26
N VAL A 66 6.04 -10.00 -18.86
CA VAL A 66 5.99 -9.51 -17.46
C VAL A 66 4.54 -9.32 -16.98
N VAL A 67 3.71 -8.63 -17.76
CA VAL A 67 2.31 -8.32 -17.36
C VAL A 67 1.46 -9.59 -17.28
N ARG A 68 1.63 -10.50 -18.24
CA ARG A 68 0.85 -11.74 -18.28
C ARG A 68 1.47 -12.87 -17.47
N ASN A 69 2.67 -12.67 -16.93
CA ASN A 69 3.48 -13.65 -16.20
C ASN A 69 3.63 -14.98 -16.95
N ARG A 70 3.86 -14.93 -18.26
CA ARG A 70 4.07 -16.08 -19.13
C ARG A 70 5.00 -15.76 -20.28
N VAL A 71 5.65 -16.79 -20.85
CA VAL A 71 6.51 -16.66 -22.02
C VAL A 71 5.74 -16.06 -23.19
N GLN A 72 6.36 -15.14 -23.91
CA GLN A 72 5.84 -14.51 -25.11
C GLN A 72 6.88 -14.64 -26.24
N GLU A 73 6.41 -14.86 -27.44
CA GLU A 73 7.25 -14.99 -28.63
C GLU A 73 6.77 -14.09 -29.74
N LYS A 74 7.70 -13.64 -30.59
CA LYS A 74 7.40 -12.94 -31.85
C LYS A 74 8.58 -13.01 -32.80
N THR A 75 8.31 -12.67 -34.03
CA THR A 75 9.34 -12.43 -35.05
C THR A 75 9.54 -10.92 -35.24
N GLU A 76 10.78 -10.47 -35.26
CA GLU A 76 11.21 -9.09 -35.53
C GLU A 76 12.19 -9.09 -36.69
N ILE A 77 12.37 -7.93 -37.34
CA ILE A 77 13.40 -7.78 -38.40
C ILE A 77 14.45 -6.79 -37.89
N ARG A 78 15.72 -7.23 -37.91
CA ARG A 78 16.87 -6.38 -37.61
C ARG A 78 17.86 -6.40 -38.77
N ASP A 79 18.19 -5.24 -39.30
CA ASP A 79 19.13 -5.06 -40.42
C ASP A 79 18.80 -5.94 -41.65
N GLY A 80 17.49 -6.18 -41.89
CA GLY A 80 16.99 -7.01 -42.99
C GLY A 80 17.04 -8.52 -42.72
N VAL A 81 17.43 -8.94 -41.52
CA VAL A 81 17.44 -10.35 -41.06
C VAL A 81 16.23 -10.60 -40.18
N GLU A 82 15.51 -11.67 -40.44
CA GLU A 82 14.42 -12.12 -39.57
C GLU A 82 15.00 -12.70 -38.27
N CYS A 83 14.50 -12.23 -37.13
CA CYS A 83 14.92 -12.62 -35.79
C CYS A 83 13.75 -13.24 -35.04
N HIS A 84 13.96 -14.37 -34.45
CA HIS A 84 13.00 -14.98 -33.53
C HIS A 84 13.30 -14.53 -32.10
N VAL A 85 12.30 -13.98 -31.39
CA VAL A 85 12.44 -13.40 -30.04
C VAL A 85 11.53 -14.14 -29.08
N ILE A 86 12.11 -14.69 -28.02
CA ILE A 86 11.40 -15.33 -26.91
C ILE A 86 11.62 -14.45 -25.67
N SER A 87 10.56 -14.05 -24.98
CA SER A 87 10.62 -13.24 -23.76
C SER A 87 10.05 -14.03 -22.59
N ILE A 88 10.88 -14.28 -21.59
CA ILE A 88 10.56 -15.05 -20.38
C ILE A 88 10.45 -14.10 -19.18
N PRO A 89 9.32 -14.08 -18.43
CA PRO A 89 9.21 -13.25 -17.24
C PRO A 89 10.17 -13.74 -16.15
N ALA A 90 10.90 -12.79 -15.54
CA ALA A 90 11.91 -13.08 -14.51
C ALA A 90 11.59 -12.34 -13.21
N PRO A 91 10.96 -12.99 -12.22
CA PRO A 91 10.71 -12.38 -10.93
C PRO A 91 12.03 -12.22 -10.14
N VAL A 92 12.38 -10.97 -9.81
CA VAL A 92 13.61 -10.62 -9.09
C VAL A 92 13.29 -10.07 -7.71
N SER A 93 14.07 -10.46 -6.70
CA SER A 93 14.00 -9.87 -5.36
C SER A 93 15.05 -8.76 -5.23
N LEU A 94 14.60 -7.53 -5.05
CA LEU A 94 15.45 -6.39 -4.69
C LEU A 94 15.15 -6.02 -3.23
N LYS A 95 16.15 -6.12 -2.36
CA LYS A 95 16.04 -5.79 -0.92
C LYS A 95 14.86 -6.47 -0.20
N GLY A 96 14.57 -7.75 -0.54
CA GLY A 96 13.48 -8.50 0.09
C GLY A 96 12.07 -8.24 -0.45
N VAL A 97 11.93 -7.36 -1.45
CA VAL A 97 10.65 -7.11 -2.14
C VAL A 97 10.68 -7.81 -3.50
N ARG A 98 9.64 -8.58 -3.80
CA ARG A 98 9.47 -9.24 -5.11
C ARG A 98 9.19 -8.16 -6.16
N ASN A 99 10.03 -8.09 -7.19
CA ASN A 99 9.82 -7.22 -8.34
C ASN A 99 9.67 -8.05 -9.61
N ASN A 100 8.50 -8.05 -10.21
CA ASN A 100 8.18 -8.78 -11.44
C ASN A 100 8.43 -7.92 -12.71
N SER A 101 9.30 -6.92 -12.63
CA SER A 101 9.51 -5.94 -13.71
C SER A 101 10.52 -6.39 -14.76
N TYR A 102 11.13 -7.56 -14.64
CA TYR A 102 12.20 -8.03 -15.51
C TYR A 102 11.76 -9.15 -16.44
N ALA A 103 12.36 -9.20 -17.63
CA ALA A 103 12.24 -10.32 -18.56
C ALA A 103 13.62 -10.71 -19.11
N ILE A 104 13.82 -11.98 -19.41
CA ILE A 104 14.96 -12.47 -20.19
C ILE A 104 14.49 -12.53 -21.64
N GLU A 105 15.21 -11.85 -22.54
CA GLU A 105 15.00 -11.97 -23.98
C GLU A 105 16.06 -12.88 -24.60
N LEU A 106 15.60 -13.87 -25.34
CA LEU A 106 16.40 -14.79 -26.13
C LEU A 106 16.17 -14.46 -27.60
N VAL A 107 17.23 -14.21 -28.36
CA VAL A 107 17.13 -13.81 -29.77
C VAL A 107 17.94 -14.75 -30.64
N SER A 108 17.32 -15.28 -31.70
CA SER A 108 17.98 -16.08 -32.74
C SER A 108 17.87 -15.39 -34.09
N PHE A 109 19.00 -15.32 -34.84
CA PHE A 109 19.05 -14.72 -36.16
C PHE A 109 18.84 -15.77 -37.28
N GLY A 110 17.99 -15.47 -38.25
CA GLY A 110 17.69 -16.34 -39.36
C GLY A 110 16.63 -17.40 -39.03
N LYS A 111 16.25 -18.21 -40.02
CA LYS A 111 15.40 -19.37 -39.79
C LYS A 111 16.02 -20.24 -38.70
N ARG A 112 15.18 -20.70 -37.74
CA ARG A 112 15.53 -21.72 -36.76
C ARG A 112 16.51 -22.69 -37.39
N LYS A 113 17.70 -22.88 -36.80
CA LYS A 113 18.60 -23.93 -37.26
C LYS A 113 17.80 -25.23 -37.17
N GLU A 114 17.54 -25.85 -38.32
CA GLU A 114 16.79 -27.11 -38.43
C GLU A 114 17.42 -28.30 -37.66
N ASP A 115 18.61 -28.08 -37.08
CA ASP A 115 19.34 -29.07 -36.25
C ASP A 115 19.07 -28.92 -34.74
N ALA A 116 18.35 -27.90 -34.28
CA ALA A 116 17.75 -27.89 -32.95
C ALA A 116 16.39 -28.62 -33.11
N GLY A 117 16.37 -29.91 -32.81
CA GLY A 117 15.16 -30.74 -32.91
C GLY A 117 14.00 -30.09 -32.17
N GLU A 118 12.78 -30.37 -32.64
CA GLU A 118 11.52 -29.83 -32.14
C GLU A 118 11.20 -30.15 -30.67
N ASP A 119 12.20 -30.31 -29.81
CA ASP A 119 12.11 -30.90 -28.47
C ASP A 119 12.73 -29.98 -27.39
N ASP A 120 12.34 -28.72 -27.34
CA ASP A 120 12.77 -27.81 -26.26
C ASP A 120 11.81 -27.89 -25.07
N LEU A 121 12.30 -28.49 -23.99
CA LEU A 121 11.64 -28.42 -22.66
C LEU A 121 11.87 -27.04 -22.06
N ILE A 122 10.85 -26.21 -21.98
CA ILE A 122 10.91 -24.93 -21.25
C ILE A 122 10.33 -25.16 -19.84
N ALA A 123 11.23 -25.32 -18.86
CA ALA A 123 10.83 -25.33 -17.44
C ALA A 123 10.75 -23.92 -16.92
N CYS A 124 9.54 -23.40 -16.73
CA CYS A 124 9.31 -22.19 -15.94
C CYS A 124 9.09 -22.58 -14.48
N ILE A 125 10.08 -22.33 -13.64
CA ILE A 125 9.95 -22.48 -12.19
C ILE A 125 9.20 -21.23 -11.69
N ASP A 126 7.90 -21.34 -11.48
CA ASP A 126 7.16 -20.34 -10.71
C ASP A 126 7.34 -20.65 -9.22
N SER A 127 7.81 -19.65 -8.48
CA SER A 127 8.18 -19.77 -7.07
C SER A 127 6.99 -19.68 -6.10
N ASN A 128 5.79 -19.89 -6.58
CA ASN A 128 4.65 -20.18 -5.71
C ASN A 128 4.57 -21.69 -5.50
N GLU A 129 4.51 -22.13 -4.28
CA GLU A 129 4.55 -23.52 -3.79
C GLU A 129 3.49 -24.46 -4.40
N GLU A 130 2.72 -24.04 -5.39
CA GLU A 130 1.57 -24.79 -5.92
C GLU A 130 1.65 -25.22 -7.38
N ALA A 131 2.65 -24.83 -8.17
CA ALA A 131 2.70 -25.31 -9.56
C ALA A 131 4.11 -25.38 -10.16
N LEU A 132 4.62 -26.57 -10.32
CA LEU A 132 5.72 -26.87 -11.24
C LEU A 132 5.10 -27.16 -12.62
N TYR A 133 5.16 -26.21 -13.55
CA TYR A 133 4.72 -26.45 -14.93
C TYR A 133 5.89 -27.00 -15.76
N VAL A 134 5.78 -28.24 -16.16
CA VAL A 134 6.70 -28.86 -17.15
C VAL A 134 5.99 -28.84 -18.49
N SER A 135 6.49 -28.04 -19.41
CA SER A 135 6.00 -27.98 -20.78
C SER A 135 6.90 -28.81 -21.65
N ILE A 136 6.39 -29.93 -22.20
CA ILE A 136 7.11 -30.81 -23.13
C ILE A 136 6.68 -30.42 -24.54
N VAL A 137 7.60 -29.91 -25.33
CA VAL A 137 7.38 -29.54 -26.74
C VAL A 137 8.06 -30.58 -27.61
N GLY A 138 7.26 -31.41 -28.28
CA GLY A 138 7.65 -32.32 -29.37
C GLY A 138 8.44 -33.60 -29.00
N ASN A 139 8.19 -34.66 -29.76
CA ASN A 139 8.86 -35.97 -29.64
C ASN A 139 10.32 -35.88 -30.07
N LYS A 140 11.26 -35.85 -29.20
CA LYS A 140 12.58 -36.52 -29.16
C LYS A 140 13.55 -35.85 -28.16
N THR A 141 14.16 -36.75 -27.40
CA THR A 141 15.43 -36.61 -26.66
C THR A 141 15.84 -35.22 -26.19
N ILE A 142 15.44 -34.90 -24.96
CA ILE A 142 16.05 -33.86 -24.15
C ILE A 142 17.56 -34.01 -24.25
N SER A 143 18.23 -33.00 -24.80
CA SER A 143 19.68 -32.98 -24.83
C SER A 143 20.20 -32.81 -23.40
N ASP A 144 20.88 -33.79 -23.00
CA ASP A 144 21.19 -34.36 -21.71
C ASP A 144 21.87 -33.49 -20.65
N ASN A 145 22.01 -32.17 -20.72
CA ASN A 145 23.06 -31.65 -19.84
C ASN A 145 22.70 -30.54 -18.83
N ILE A 146 21.59 -29.85 -18.88
CA ILE A 146 21.34 -28.80 -17.90
C ILE A 146 20.05 -29.02 -17.09
N ILE A 147 18.94 -29.35 -17.76
CA ILE A 147 17.66 -29.61 -17.05
C ILE A 147 17.77 -30.99 -16.38
N SER A 148 18.39 -31.97 -17.03
CA SER A 148 18.68 -33.27 -16.43
C SER A 148 19.57 -33.15 -15.19
N GLN A 149 20.57 -32.26 -15.17
CA GLN A 149 21.41 -32.05 -14.00
C GLN A 149 20.65 -31.36 -12.87
N ALA A 150 19.84 -30.33 -13.14
CA ALA A 150 19.03 -29.65 -12.13
C ALA A 150 17.97 -30.61 -11.54
N LEU A 151 17.38 -31.48 -12.36
CA LEU A 151 16.43 -32.51 -11.91
C LEU A 151 17.14 -33.69 -11.25
N LEU A 152 18.39 -34.03 -11.66
CA LEU A 152 19.21 -35.07 -11.06
C LEU A 152 19.72 -34.71 -9.66
N ASP A 153 20.00 -33.43 -9.41
CA ASP A 153 20.51 -32.93 -8.14
C ASP A 153 19.39 -32.39 -7.22
N SER A 154 18.11 -32.50 -7.63
CA SER A 154 17.00 -32.03 -6.79
C SER A 154 16.79 -33.01 -5.61
N GLU A 155 16.45 -32.44 -4.46
CA GLU A 155 16.01 -33.21 -3.28
C GLU A 155 14.60 -33.81 -3.45
N ILE A 156 13.95 -33.55 -4.59
CA ILE A 156 12.60 -33.98 -4.94
C ILE A 156 12.68 -35.17 -5.87
N GLY A 157 11.91 -36.24 -5.61
CA GLY A 157 11.71 -37.35 -6.54
C GLY A 157 10.77 -36.92 -7.67
N ILE A 158 11.14 -37.18 -8.93
CA ILE A 158 10.33 -36.80 -10.10
C ILE A 158 10.13 -38.02 -10.96
N ILE A 159 8.86 -38.30 -11.33
CA ILE A 159 8.44 -39.38 -12.23
C ILE A 159 7.49 -38.77 -13.28
N CYS A 160 7.79 -38.92 -14.56
CA CYS A 160 6.94 -38.45 -15.64
C CYS A 160 6.29 -39.64 -16.37
N LEU A 161 5.00 -39.50 -16.63
CA LEU A 161 4.17 -40.52 -17.31
C LEU A 161 3.64 -39.92 -18.62
N ASP A 162 3.54 -40.74 -19.66
CA ASP A 162 2.86 -40.39 -20.91
C ASP A 162 1.32 -40.40 -20.75
N GLY A 163 0.59 -40.09 -21.82
CA GLY A 163 -0.88 -40.09 -21.85
C GLY A 163 -1.53 -41.45 -21.57
N ASP A 164 -0.80 -42.52 -21.74
CA ASP A 164 -1.22 -43.92 -21.48
C ASP A 164 -0.82 -44.38 -20.07
N GLY A 165 -0.10 -43.56 -19.31
CA GLY A 165 0.34 -43.85 -17.94
C GLY A 165 1.66 -44.60 -17.86
N ASN A 166 2.41 -44.72 -18.97
CA ASN A 166 3.72 -45.35 -18.95
C ASN A 166 4.79 -44.37 -18.43
N CYS A 167 5.72 -44.89 -17.62
CA CYS A 167 6.82 -44.10 -17.07
C CYS A 167 7.87 -43.80 -18.15
N ILE A 168 7.95 -42.55 -18.56
CA ILE A 168 8.88 -42.07 -19.58
C ILE A 168 10.18 -41.50 -19.01
N TYR A 169 10.12 -41.02 -17.75
CA TYR A 169 11.27 -40.44 -17.06
C TYR A 169 11.17 -40.62 -15.55
N THR A 170 12.31 -40.82 -14.89
CA THR A 170 12.44 -40.85 -13.42
C THR A 170 13.82 -40.34 -13.02
N ASN A 171 13.92 -39.41 -12.06
CA ASN A 171 15.20 -38.95 -11.56
C ASN A 171 15.80 -39.91 -10.50
N LYS A 172 17.12 -39.78 -10.24
CA LYS A 172 17.84 -40.62 -9.27
C LYS A 172 17.25 -40.54 -7.86
N LYS A 173 16.68 -39.40 -7.46
CA LYS A 173 16.10 -39.21 -6.14
C LYS A 173 14.86 -40.08 -5.97
N ALA A 174 13.95 -40.11 -6.96
CA ALA A 174 12.78 -40.97 -6.92
C ALA A 174 13.15 -42.49 -6.84
N PHE A 175 14.13 -42.92 -7.62
CA PHE A 175 14.61 -44.29 -7.51
C PHE A 175 15.13 -44.63 -6.11
N LYS A 176 15.85 -43.69 -5.47
CA LYS A 176 16.34 -43.89 -4.10
C LYS A 176 15.21 -43.89 -3.09
N MET A 177 14.25 -42.98 -3.21
CA MET A 177 13.12 -42.85 -2.29
C MET A 177 12.28 -44.13 -2.25
N PHE A 178 11.99 -44.67 -3.42
CA PHE A 178 11.19 -45.91 -3.53
C PHE A 178 12.03 -47.19 -3.45
N HIS A 179 13.35 -47.09 -3.19
CA HIS A 179 14.26 -48.24 -3.13
C HIS A 179 14.23 -49.14 -4.37
N ILE A 180 14.03 -48.56 -5.56
CA ILE A 180 13.94 -49.26 -6.83
C ILE A 180 15.28 -49.15 -7.55
N ALA A 181 15.70 -50.20 -8.23
CA ALA A 181 16.86 -50.17 -9.12
C ALA A 181 16.65 -49.10 -10.21
N ASN A 182 17.73 -48.45 -10.63
CA ASN A 182 17.71 -47.31 -11.55
C ASN A 182 17.32 -47.73 -13.00
N GLU A 183 16.16 -48.35 -13.14
CA GLU A 183 15.60 -48.89 -14.37
C GLU A 183 14.14 -48.50 -14.51
N LEU A 184 13.76 -47.86 -15.63
CA LEU A 184 12.39 -47.35 -15.86
C LEU A 184 11.33 -48.45 -15.81
N ASN A 185 11.63 -49.65 -16.34
CA ASN A 185 10.70 -50.78 -16.32
C ASN A 185 10.33 -51.19 -14.88
N LYS A 186 11.30 -51.18 -13.95
CA LYS A 186 11.05 -51.52 -12.56
C LYS A 186 10.25 -50.43 -11.85
N MET A 187 10.44 -49.16 -12.24
CA MET A 187 9.59 -48.07 -11.76
C MET A 187 8.17 -48.23 -12.28
N GLN A 188 8.01 -48.62 -13.54
CA GLN A 188 6.69 -48.90 -14.13
C GLN A 188 5.98 -50.04 -13.42
N ASP A 189 6.67 -51.12 -13.14
CA ASP A 189 6.10 -52.29 -12.40
C ASP A 189 5.66 -51.84 -10.99
N PHE A 190 6.47 -51.05 -10.31
CA PHE A 190 6.13 -50.45 -9.00
C PHE A 190 4.90 -49.56 -9.08
N LEU A 191 4.85 -48.66 -10.06
CA LEU A 191 3.71 -47.74 -10.23
C LEU A 191 2.43 -48.51 -10.55
N ASN A 192 2.49 -49.52 -11.40
CA ASN A 192 1.34 -50.37 -11.74
C ASN A 192 0.78 -51.08 -10.51
N ALA A 193 1.65 -51.66 -9.68
CA ALA A 193 1.24 -52.32 -8.44
C ALA A 193 0.66 -51.32 -7.45
N TRP A 194 1.32 -50.20 -7.29
CA TRP A 194 0.92 -49.16 -6.34
C TRP A 194 -0.40 -48.43 -6.71
N LEU A 195 -0.61 -48.09 -7.99
CA LEU A 195 -1.81 -47.45 -8.49
C LEU A 195 -3.07 -48.31 -8.35
N VAL A 196 -2.91 -49.63 -8.45
CA VAL A 196 -4.02 -50.59 -8.27
C VAL A 196 -4.45 -50.68 -6.79
N GLU A 197 -3.50 -50.62 -5.85
CA GLU A 197 -3.78 -50.72 -4.43
C GLU A 197 -4.36 -49.42 -3.81
N SER A 198 -4.05 -48.27 -4.40
CA SER A 198 -4.25 -46.98 -3.71
C SER A 198 -5.59 -46.29 -3.94
N ASN A 199 -6.44 -46.72 -4.86
CA ASN A 199 -7.75 -46.09 -5.15
C ASN A 199 -7.72 -44.57 -5.35
N MET A 200 -6.60 -44.01 -5.80
CA MET A 200 -6.18 -42.58 -5.62
C MET A 200 -6.69 -41.59 -6.64
N PHE A 201 -7.37 -42.00 -7.70
CA PHE A 201 -7.75 -41.08 -8.78
C PHE A 201 -8.98 -40.22 -8.54
N ARG A 202 -9.48 -40.06 -7.29
CA ARG A 202 -10.84 -39.52 -7.13
C ARG A 202 -11.02 -38.11 -6.59
N SER A 203 -10.05 -37.39 -6.03
CA SER A 203 -10.40 -36.03 -5.56
C SER A 203 -9.32 -34.97 -5.36
N ASN A 204 -8.03 -35.27 -5.18
CA ASN A 204 -7.01 -34.23 -4.97
C ASN A 204 -5.69 -34.58 -5.65
N ASN A 205 -5.05 -33.59 -6.28
CA ASN A 205 -3.72 -33.74 -6.91
C ASN A 205 -2.56 -33.78 -5.90
N LEU A 206 -2.87 -33.73 -4.61
CA LEU A 206 -1.92 -33.72 -3.50
C LEU A 206 -2.33 -34.72 -2.44
N TRP A 207 -1.41 -35.60 -2.03
CA TRP A 207 -1.64 -36.57 -0.93
C TRP A 207 -0.35 -36.97 -0.24
N SER A 208 -0.44 -37.50 0.99
CA SER A 208 0.68 -38.04 1.73
C SER A 208 0.47 -39.51 1.98
N GLN A 209 1.49 -40.34 1.77
CA GLN A 209 1.43 -41.77 1.96
C GLN A 209 2.65 -42.35 2.68
N PHE A 210 2.41 -43.31 3.57
CA PHE A 210 3.46 -44.11 4.19
C PHE A 210 3.94 -45.25 3.29
N PHE A 211 5.24 -45.36 3.19
CA PHE A 211 5.89 -46.47 2.51
C PHE A 211 6.76 -47.22 3.51
N ASN A 212 6.67 -48.55 3.53
CA ASN A 212 7.46 -49.39 4.38
C ASN A 212 8.50 -50.12 3.54
N HIS A 213 9.80 -49.85 3.78
CA HIS A 213 10.90 -50.49 3.12
C HIS A 213 11.83 -51.10 4.18
N ASP A 214 11.97 -52.44 4.17
CA ASP A 214 12.84 -53.21 5.07
C ASP A 214 12.61 -52.86 6.58
N GLY A 215 11.36 -52.64 6.98
CA GLY A 215 10.99 -52.33 8.34
C GLY A 215 11.20 -50.85 8.74
N LYS A 216 11.59 -50.01 7.80
CA LYS A 216 11.66 -48.56 7.98
C LYS A 216 10.47 -47.89 7.31
N GLU A 217 9.65 -47.20 8.07
CA GLU A 217 8.57 -46.38 7.52
C GLU A 217 9.09 -45.04 7.07
N SER A 218 8.72 -44.65 5.84
CA SER A 218 8.96 -43.32 5.29
C SER A 218 7.63 -42.68 4.88
N LEU A 219 7.46 -41.41 5.14
CA LEU A 219 6.27 -40.65 4.71
C LEU A 219 6.63 -39.76 3.54
N TYR A 220 5.97 -39.96 2.44
CA TYR A 220 6.15 -39.13 1.24
C TYR A 220 4.93 -38.31 0.95
N GLU A 221 5.14 -37.05 0.60
CA GLU A 221 4.13 -36.16 0.04
C GLU A 221 4.26 -36.17 -1.48
N LEU A 222 3.14 -36.38 -2.17
CA LEU A 222 3.08 -36.66 -3.60
C LEU A 222 2.14 -35.66 -4.29
N HIS A 223 2.64 -35.01 -5.33
CA HIS A 223 1.89 -34.11 -6.17
C HIS A 223 1.80 -34.64 -7.60
N LEU A 224 0.61 -34.90 -8.09
CA LEU A 224 0.35 -35.24 -9.47
C LEU A 224 -0.05 -34.02 -10.27
N MET A 225 0.73 -33.68 -11.29
CA MET A 225 0.52 -32.52 -12.13
C MET A 225 0.31 -32.96 -13.58
N PRO A 226 -0.66 -32.42 -14.33
CA PRO A 226 -0.81 -32.72 -15.75
C PRO A 226 0.35 -32.11 -16.53
N ALA A 227 0.92 -32.88 -17.46
CA ALA A 227 1.82 -32.37 -18.48
C ALA A 227 0.99 -31.91 -19.69
N ILE A 228 1.08 -30.62 -20.00
CA ILE A 228 0.25 -30.00 -21.03
C ILE A 228 1.13 -29.58 -22.22
N ASP A 229 0.77 -30.01 -23.42
CA ASP A 229 1.29 -29.41 -24.65
C ASP A 229 0.77 -28.00 -24.77
N THR A 230 1.67 -27.04 -24.58
CA THR A 230 1.31 -25.61 -24.58
C THR A 230 0.91 -25.08 -25.96
N PHE A 231 1.26 -25.77 -27.03
CA PHE A 231 0.87 -25.39 -28.41
C PHE A 231 -0.53 -25.88 -28.76
N LYS A 232 -0.87 -27.08 -28.30
CA LYS A 232 -2.18 -27.70 -28.58
C LYS A 232 -3.18 -27.54 -27.46
N ASN A 233 -2.72 -27.09 -26.29
CA ASN A 233 -3.49 -27.05 -25.04
C ASN A 233 -4.15 -28.39 -24.69
N GLU A 234 -3.46 -29.50 -24.99
CA GLU A 234 -3.88 -30.87 -24.74
C GLU A 234 -3.03 -31.45 -23.62
N ILE A 235 -3.61 -32.30 -22.78
CA ILE A 235 -2.86 -33.09 -21.78
C ILE A 235 -2.15 -34.22 -22.49
N ILE A 236 -0.81 -34.24 -22.44
CA ILE A 236 0.05 -35.27 -23.10
C ILE A 236 0.59 -36.30 -22.12
N GLY A 237 0.35 -36.11 -20.82
CA GLY A 237 0.82 -36.99 -19.77
C GLY A 237 0.65 -36.39 -18.38
N SER A 238 1.43 -36.88 -17.42
CA SER A 238 1.46 -36.35 -16.07
C SER A 238 2.86 -36.44 -15.45
N CYS A 239 3.13 -35.59 -14.46
CA CYS A 239 4.35 -35.59 -13.67
C CYS A 239 4.00 -35.76 -12.20
N LEU A 240 4.61 -36.75 -11.55
CA LEU A 240 4.51 -36.99 -10.12
C LEU A 240 5.77 -36.46 -9.43
N ALA A 241 5.61 -35.45 -8.61
CA ALA A 241 6.66 -34.93 -7.74
C ALA A 241 6.50 -35.52 -6.34
N VAL A 242 7.60 -35.96 -5.73
CA VAL A 242 7.63 -36.70 -4.47
C VAL A 242 8.61 -36.05 -3.52
N TRP A 243 8.14 -35.68 -2.33
CA TRP A 243 8.96 -35.18 -1.25
C TRP A 243 9.02 -36.19 -0.12
N ASP A 244 10.24 -36.41 0.40
CA ASP A 244 10.42 -37.17 1.63
C ASP A 244 10.19 -36.22 2.82
N ILE A 245 9.09 -36.43 3.52
CA ILE A 245 8.72 -35.65 4.69
C ILE A 245 8.84 -36.51 5.98
N THR A 246 9.59 -37.59 5.94
CA THR A 246 9.73 -38.55 7.05
C THR A 246 10.27 -37.87 8.32
N ASP A 247 11.35 -37.10 8.19
CA ASP A 247 11.94 -36.36 9.32
C ASP A 247 11.04 -35.22 9.82
N GLU A 248 10.29 -34.59 8.89
CA GLU A 248 9.27 -33.61 9.21
C GLU A 248 8.06 -34.28 9.84
N ALA A 249 7.71 -35.50 9.45
CA ALA A 249 6.59 -36.26 10.00
C ALA A 249 6.89 -36.86 11.38
N LEU A 250 8.11 -37.26 11.67
CA LEU A 250 8.54 -37.63 13.01
C LEU A 250 8.56 -36.40 13.96
N ASN A 251 8.73 -35.19 13.40
CA ASN A 251 8.42 -33.92 14.02
C ASN A 251 6.96 -33.49 13.84
N THR A 252 6.05 -34.34 13.35
CA THR A 252 4.70 -34.04 12.81
C THR A 252 3.66 -33.55 13.83
N GLY A 253 3.97 -33.55 15.13
CA GLY A 253 3.32 -32.60 16.02
C GLY A 253 3.58 -31.15 15.60
N GLY A 254 4.75 -30.86 15.02
CA GLY A 254 5.22 -29.53 14.66
C GLY A 254 4.71 -28.95 13.32
N VAL A 255 4.57 -29.74 12.26
CA VAL A 255 4.18 -29.19 10.93
C VAL A 255 2.68 -28.94 10.84
N ARG A 256 1.84 -29.88 11.25
CA ARG A 256 0.39 -29.62 11.41
C ARG A 256 0.12 -28.52 12.42
N PHE A 257 0.92 -28.43 13.48
CA PHE A 257 0.81 -27.39 14.47
C PHE A 257 1.18 -26.03 13.86
N ARG A 258 2.29 -25.91 13.12
CA ARG A 258 2.70 -24.65 12.44
C ARG A 258 1.74 -24.22 11.32
N GLN A 259 1.06 -25.13 10.65
CA GLN A 259 0.01 -24.77 9.68
C GLN A 259 -1.21 -24.11 10.30
N THR A 260 -1.50 -24.38 11.57
CA THR A 260 -2.70 -23.88 12.24
C THR A 260 -2.41 -23.05 13.50
N HIS A 261 -1.14 -22.94 13.94
CA HIS A 261 -0.75 -22.21 15.14
C HIS A 261 0.41 -21.23 14.86
N ASP A 262 0.41 -20.14 15.61
CA ASP A 262 1.48 -19.14 15.61
C ASP A 262 2.71 -19.67 16.36
N SER A 263 3.89 -19.57 15.76
CA SER A 263 5.12 -20.15 16.30
C SER A 263 5.66 -19.43 17.54
N LEU A 264 5.31 -18.14 17.74
CA LEU A 264 5.76 -17.36 18.88
C LEU A 264 4.89 -17.60 20.13
N THR A 265 3.58 -17.65 19.92
CA THR A 265 2.59 -17.63 21.01
C THR A 265 1.94 -18.99 21.25
N GLY A 266 1.99 -19.90 20.28
CA GLY A 266 1.41 -21.25 20.37
C GLY A 266 -0.13 -21.31 20.24
N ILE A 267 -0.82 -20.18 20.14
CA ILE A 267 -2.26 -20.13 19.84
C ILE A 267 -2.52 -20.31 18.34
N TYR A 268 -3.77 -20.40 17.91
CA TYR A 268 -4.07 -20.48 16.47
C TYR A 268 -3.43 -19.33 15.68
N ASN A 269 -3.03 -19.63 14.45
CA ASN A 269 -2.79 -18.62 13.41
C ASN A 269 -4.09 -18.33 12.64
N GLU A 270 -4.06 -17.51 11.59
CA GLU A 270 -5.23 -17.15 10.80
C GLU A 270 -5.93 -18.37 10.16
N GLU A 271 -5.15 -19.32 9.66
CA GLU A 271 -5.68 -20.56 9.06
C GLU A 271 -6.39 -21.45 10.10
N GLY A 272 -5.74 -21.64 11.26
CA GLY A 272 -6.31 -22.38 12.39
C GLY A 272 -7.59 -21.75 12.92
N PHE A 273 -7.55 -20.41 13.08
CA PHE A 273 -8.72 -19.63 13.48
C PHE A 273 -9.89 -19.80 12.49
N SER A 274 -9.62 -19.66 11.20
CA SER A 274 -10.65 -19.75 10.16
C SER A 274 -11.36 -21.10 10.18
N LYS A 275 -10.60 -22.19 10.33
CA LYS A 275 -11.17 -23.56 10.43
C LYS A 275 -12.00 -23.75 11.70
N ALA A 276 -11.44 -23.36 12.85
CA ALA A 276 -12.09 -23.52 14.15
C ALA A 276 -13.34 -22.64 14.25
N ALA A 277 -13.26 -21.37 13.86
CA ALA A 277 -14.38 -20.43 13.85
C ALA A 277 -15.51 -20.92 12.95
N ARG A 278 -15.20 -21.43 11.75
CA ARG A 278 -16.21 -22.00 10.85
C ARG A 278 -16.94 -23.17 11.51
N ALA A 279 -16.23 -24.08 12.18
CA ALA A 279 -16.83 -25.21 12.87
C ALA A 279 -17.76 -24.75 14.01
N VAL A 280 -17.34 -23.75 14.81
CA VAL A 280 -18.18 -23.20 15.89
C VAL A 280 -19.47 -22.59 15.34
N LEU A 281 -19.38 -21.79 14.27
CA LEU A 281 -20.53 -21.14 13.66
C LEU A 281 -21.52 -22.12 13.05
N ILE A 282 -21.06 -23.25 12.49
CA ILE A 282 -21.93 -24.30 11.94
C ILE A 282 -22.63 -25.08 13.07
N ASN A 283 -21.89 -25.42 14.13
CA ASN A 283 -22.40 -26.26 15.21
C ASN A 283 -23.35 -25.53 16.17
N ASN A 284 -23.37 -24.19 16.15
CA ASN A 284 -24.21 -23.37 17.05
C ASN A 284 -25.10 -22.38 16.29
N PRO A 285 -26.08 -22.82 15.49
CA PRO A 285 -26.85 -21.97 14.57
C PRO A 285 -27.70 -20.90 15.25
N ASP A 286 -28.10 -21.09 16.50
CA ASP A 286 -29.01 -20.17 17.22
C ASP A 286 -28.27 -19.09 18.04
N GLU A 287 -26.93 -19.21 18.21
CA GLU A 287 -26.15 -18.28 19.03
C GLU A 287 -25.64 -17.12 18.18
N LYS A 288 -25.61 -15.91 18.74
CA LYS A 288 -25.02 -14.74 18.13
C LYS A 288 -23.55 -14.59 18.52
N TYR A 289 -22.70 -14.27 17.56
CA TYR A 289 -21.24 -14.16 17.75
C TYR A 289 -20.72 -12.79 17.35
N TYR A 290 -19.67 -12.38 18.03
CA TYR A 290 -18.78 -11.31 17.62
C TYR A 290 -17.48 -11.90 17.04
N ILE A 291 -16.98 -11.29 15.97
CA ILE A 291 -15.56 -11.35 15.60
C ILE A 291 -14.93 -10.06 16.07
N ILE A 292 -13.82 -10.19 16.79
CA ILE A 292 -13.08 -9.08 17.39
C ILE A 292 -11.67 -9.14 16.84
N CYS A 293 -11.19 -8.03 16.27
CA CYS A 293 -9.80 -7.81 15.94
C CYS A 293 -9.20 -6.81 16.92
N SER A 294 -8.01 -7.07 17.41
CA SER A 294 -7.30 -6.15 18.30
C SER A 294 -5.83 -6.03 17.90
N ASN A 295 -5.26 -4.85 18.06
CA ASN A 295 -3.83 -4.61 17.89
C ASN A 295 -3.28 -3.69 18.98
N ILE A 296 -1.95 -3.64 19.07
CA ILE A 296 -1.20 -2.69 19.92
C ILE A 296 -0.76 -1.53 19.04
N LYS A 297 -1.27 -0.33 19.32
CA LYS A 297 -0.92 0.84 18.54
C LYS A 297 0.57 1.16 18.66
N LYS A 298 1.20 1.48 17.51
CA LYS A 298 2.64 1.82 17.45
C LYS A 298 3.55 0.72 18.02
N PHE A 299 3.18 -0.57 17.90
CA PHE A 299 3.98 -1.71 18.37
C PHE A 299 5.43 -1.69 17.84
N LYS A 300 5.62 -1.22 16.61
CA LYS A 300 6.97 -1.03 16.05
C LYS A 300 7.82 -0.05 16.86
N LEU A 301 7.23 1.01 17.38
CA LEU A 301 7.92 1.96 18.26
C LEU A 301 8.28 1.32 19.60
N LEU A 302 7.37 0.50 20.14
CA LEU A 302 7.66 -0.30 21.35
C LEU A 302 8.92 -1.17 21.15
N ASN A 303 8.97 -1.91 20.03
CA ASN A 303 10.14 -2.73 19.69
C ASN A 303 11.44 -1.92 19.52
N GLN A 304 11.34 -0.69 19.00
CA GLN A 304 12.49 0.22 18.89
C GLN A 304 12.98 0.72 20.25
N LEU A 305 12.07 1.00 21.19
CA LEU A 305 12.41 1.54 22.51
C LEU A 305 12.89 0.47 23.50
N PHE A 306 12.29 -0.72 23.47
CA PHE A 306 12.50 -1.77 24.49
C PHE A 306 13.12 -3.06 23.95
N GLY A 307 13.36 -3.14 22.64
CA GLY A 307 13.88 -4.34 21.98
C GLY A 307 12.79 -5.33 21.57
N MET A 308 13.12 -6.20 20.60
CA MET A 308 12.18 -7.20 20.06
C MET A 308 11.82 -8.27 21.10
N ASP A 309 12.76 -8.64 21.98
CA ASP A 309 12.53 -9.63 23.03
C ASP A 309 11.42 -9.20 24.00
N LYS A 310 11.35 -7.89 24.31
CA LYS A 310 10.28 -7.34 25.15
C LYS A 310 8.94 -7.31 24.43
N GLY A 311 8.93 -7.00 23.14
CA GLY A 311 7.74 -7.11 22.31
C GLY A 311 7.20 -8.55 22.27
N ASP A 312 8.09 -9.52 22.08
CA ASP A 312 7.76 -10.95 22.08
C ASP A 312 7.21 -11.43 23.42
N GLU A 313 7.79 -10.94 24.54
CA GLU A 313 7.29 -11.22 25.90
C GLU A 313 5.85 -10.74 26.07
N ILE A 314 5.55 -9.51 25.62
CA ILE A 314 4.20 -8.94 25.69
C ILE A 314 3.22 -9.76 24.85
N LEU A 315 3.61 -10.15 23.63
CA LEU A 315 2.76 -10.96 22.75
C LEU A 315 2.44 -12.34 23.35
N ARG A 316 3.44 -13.00 23.98
CA ARG A 316 3.23 -14.28 24.69
C ARG A 316 2.32 -14.10 25.88
N TYR A 317 2.48 -13.01 26.63
CA TYR A 317 1.63 -12.71 27.78
C TYR A 317 0.18 -12.48 27.36
N ILE A 318 -0.07 -11.71 26.30
CA ILE A 318 -1.43 -11.52 25.75
C ILE A 318 -2.04 -12.86 25.37
N ALA A 319 -1.30 -13.71 24.66
CA ALA A 319 -1.80 -15.03 24.25
C ALA A 319 -2.18 -15.92 25.44
N SER A 320 -1.35 -15.95 26.49
CA SER A 320 -1.63 -16.70 27.71
C SER A 320 -2.81 -16.13 28.51
N SER A 321 -2.94 -14.80 28.51
CA SER A 321 -4.06 -14.12 29.18
C SER A 321 -5.40 -14.37 28.46
N LEU A 322 -5.39 -14.40 27.11
CA LEU A 322 -6.59 -14.74 26.34
C LEU A 322 -7.16 -16.10 26.70
N ASP A 323 -6.32 -17.09 26.96
CA ASP A 323 -6.76 -18.42 27.40
C ASP A 323 -7.55 -18.34 28.75
N SER A 324 -7.12 -17.46 29.66
CA SER A 324 -7.80 -17.22 30.93
C SER A 324 -9.03 -16.32 30.82
N TRP A 325 -9.10 -15.45 29.80
CA TRP A 325 -10.18 -14.49 29.60
C TRP A 325 -11.32 -15.06 28.77
N CYS A 326 -11.00 -15.96 27.83
CA CYS A 326 -12.00 -16.62 26.99
C CYS A 326 -12.70 -17.76 27.74
N ARG A 327 -13.94 -18.05 27.31
CA ARG A 327 -14.74 -19.16 27.84
C ARG A 327 -14.63 -20.37 26.95
N GLU A 328 -15.00 -21.52 27.47
CA GLU A 328 -15.07 -22.74 26.68
C GLU A 328 -15.96 -22.53 25.44
N GLY A 329 -15.39 -22.74 24.25
CA GLY A 329 -16.03 -22.53 22.94
C GLY A 329 -15.74 -21.19 22.29
N ASP A 330 -15.03 -20.25 22.94
CA ASP A 330 -14.46 -19.09 22.29
C ASP A 330 -13.19 -19.51 21.53
N ILE A 331 -12.94 -18.89 20.39
CA ILE A 331 -11.76 -19.15 19.55
C ILE A 331 -10.92 -17.87 19.46
N PHE A 332 -9.64 -17.99 19.66
CA PHE A 332 -8.70 -16.85 19.53
C PHE A 332 -7.44 -17.25 18.79
N ALA A 333 -6.83 -16.28 18.13
CA ALA A 333 -5.64 -16.47 17.32
C ALA A 333 -4.78 -15.21 17.30
N ARG A 334 -3.53 -15.39 16.90
CA ARG A 334 -2.67 -14.31 16.44
C ARG A 334 -2.46 -14.45 14.94
N THR A 335 -2.89 -13.44 14.17
CA THR A 335 -2.84 -13.49 12.71
C THR A 335 -1.49 -13.05 12.18
N HIS A 336 -1.03 -11.87 12.55
CA HIS A 336 0.29 -11.35 12.16
C HIS A 336 0.74 -10.22 13.09
N SER A 337 2.04 -10.02 13.22
CA SER A 337 2.64 -8.96 14.06
C SER A 337 2.04 -8.91 15.47
N ASP A 338 1.30 -7.88 15.79
CA ASP A 338 0.63 -7.60 17.06
C ASP A 338 -0.90 -7.73 16.99
N GLU A 339 -1.42 -8.30 15.89
CA GLU A 339 -2.87 -8.50 15.73
C GLU A 339 -3.34 -9.82 16.33
N PHE A 340 -4.31 -9.71 17.22
CA PHE A 340 -5.06 -10.82 17.79
C PHE A 340 -6.52 -10.78 17.34
N VAL A 341 -7.09 -11.95 17.08
CA VAL A 341 -8.47 -12.10 16.64
C VAL A 341 -9.21 -13.09 17.53
N LEU A 342 -10.48 -12.81 17.81
CA LEU A 342 -11.33 -13.61 18.67
C LEU A 342 -12.70 -13.83 18.02
N LEU A 343 -13.23 -15.05 18.16
CA LEU A 343 -14.64 -15.36 17.96
C LEU A 343 -15.23 -15.67 19.32
N MET A 344 -16.22 -14.91 19.76
CA MET A 344 -16.89 -15.15 21.03
C MET A 344 -18.39 -14.90 20.93
N ARG A 345 -19.15 -15.54 21.81
CA ARG A 345 -20.59 -15.32 21.87
C ARG A 345 -20.89 -13.89 22.32
N LYS A 346 -21.82 -13.23 21.66
CA LYS A 346 -22.23 -11.86 21.99
C LYS A 346 -22.62 -11.68 23.46
N LYS A 347 -23.32 -12.67 24.04
CA LYS A 347 -23.75 -12.65 25.45
C LYS A 347 -22.60 -12.74 26.46
N ASP A 348 -21.44 -13.24 26.02
CA ASP A 348 -20.26 -13.43 26.87
C ASP A 348 -19.26 -12.28 26.78
N PHE A 349 -19.50 -11.33 25.86
CA PHE A 349 -18.68 -10.15 25.70
C PHE A 349 -18.84 -9.19 26.90
N ASP A 350 -17.76 -9.00 27.65
CA ASP A 350 -17.70 -8.06 28.77
C ASP A 350 -16.59 -7.02 28.53
N ARG A 351 -17.00 -5.78 28.24
CA ARG A 351 -16.10 -4.67 27.99
C ARG A 351 -15.11 -4.42 29.15
N GLN A 352 -15.61 -4.52 30.40
CA GLN A 352 -14.78 -4.22 31.57
C GLN A 352 -13.67 -5.24 31.71
N ARG A 353 -13.95 -6.51 31.45
CA ARG A 353 -12.97 -7.58 31.48
C ARG A 353 -11.83 -7.36 30.47
N PHE A 354 -12.13 -6.86 29.26
CA PHE A 354 -11.10 -6.48 28.29
C PHE A 354 -10.25 -5.30 28.79
N ILE A 355 -10.88 -4.30 29.41
CA ILE A 355 -10.16 -3.15 29.99
C ILE A 355 -9.20 -3.62 31.10
N ASP A 356 -9.70 -4.45 32.00
CA ASP A 356 -8.90 -4.99 33.13
C ASP A 356 -7.71 -5.80 32.61
N GLY A 357 -7.91 -6.65 31.61
CA GLY A 357 -6.83 -7.40 30.98
C GLY A 357 -5.79 -6.52 30.30
N ILE A 358 -6.21 -5.45 29.65
CA ILE A 358 -5.27 -4.48 29.04
C ILE A 358 -4.43 -3.77 30.11
N HIS A 359 -5.03 -3.43 31.26
CA HIS A 359 -4.28 -2.85 32.37
C HIS A 359 -3.23 -3.84 32.94
N GLU A 360 -3.54 -5.12 32.98
CA GLU A 360 -2.57 -6.16 33.34
C GLU A 360 -1.39 -6.20 32.37
N VAL A 361 -1.67 -6.22 31.05
CA VAL A 361 -0.61 -6.18 30.02
C VAL A 361 0.21 -4.90 30.11
N ALA A 362 -0.46 -3.76 30.34
CA ALA A 362 0.21 -2.46 30.47
C ALA A 362 1.16 -2.41 31.66
N SER A 363 0.86 -3.15 32.75
CA SER A 363 1.72 -3.23 33.93
C SER A 363 3.06 -3.93 33.68
N LEU A 364 3.20 -4.69 32.58
CA LEU A 364 4.48 -5.30 32.18
C LEU A 364 5.52 -4.28 31.71
N LEU A 365 5.05 -3.09 31.32
CA LEU A 365 5.89 -1.95 31.00
C LEU A 365 5.84 -0.95 32.16
N ASP A 366 6.65 -1.20 33.19
CA ASP A 366 6.81 -0.26 34.29
C ASP A 366 7.63 0.95 33.84
N ASN A 367 7.01 1.82 32.98
CA ASN A 367 7.69 2.96 32.40
C ASN A 367 6.73 4.14 32.18
N SER A 368 7.12 5.32 32.67
CA SER A 368 6.40 6.58 32.48
C SER A 368 6.49 7.14 31.04
N ILE A 369 7.39 6.59 30.20
CA ILE A 369 7.71 7.14 28.88
C ILE A 369 6.78 6.59 27.78
N TYR A 370 6.30 5.33 27.91
CA TYR A 370 5.47 4.69 26.90
C TYR A 370 4.25 4.02 27.54
N ARG A 371 3.06 4.35 27.03
CA ARG A 371 1.81 3.70 27.45
C ARG A 371 1.29 2.83 26.31
N LEU A 372 1.00 1.58 26.63
CA LEU A 372 0.36 0.65 25.70
C LEU A 372 -1.06 1.15 25.38
N GLN A 373 -1.35 1.23 24.07
CA GLN A 373 -2.67 1.58 23.58
C GLN A 373 -3.22 0.42 22.75
N PHE A 374 -4.42 -0.03 23.12
CA PHE A 374 -5.10 -1.11 22.43
C PHE A 374 -6.31 -0.60 21.67
N GLN A 375 -6.48 -1.10 20.47
CA GLN A 375 -7.63 -0.83 19.62
C GLN A 375 -8.38 -2.14 19.38
N LEU A 376 -9.70 -2.12 19.54
CA LEU A 376 -10.57 -3.25 19.26
C LEU A 376 -11.61 -2.88 18.22
N GLY A 377 -11.65 -3.63 17.13
CA GLY A 377 -12.73 -3.59 16.14
C GLY A 377 -13.63 -4.80 16.31
N ILE A 378 -14.93 -4.60 16.34
CA ILE A 378 -15.93 -5.64 16.58
C ILE A 378 -16.91 -5.69 15.41
N TYR A 379 -17.09 -6.88 14.85
CA TYR A 379 -18.15 -7.19 13.90
C TYR A 379 -19.16 -8.17 14.53
N GLU A 380 -20.44 -7.78 14.59
CA GLU A 380 -21.53 -8.70 14.92
C GLU A 380 -21.86 -9.54 13.67
N ILE A 381 -21.74 -10.85 13.78
CA ILE A 381 -21.97 -11.74 12.64
C ILE A 381 -23.45 -11.78 12.31
N GLU A 382 -23.81 -11.18 11.18
CA GLU A 382 -25.17 -11.18 10.63
C GLU A 382 -25.40 -12.36 9.68
N ASN A 383 -24.41 -12.62 8.79
CA ASN A 383 -24.45 -13.71 7.84
C ASN A 383 -23.38 -14.77 8.15
N ARG A 384 -23.79 -15.91 8.67
CA ARG A 384 -22.89 -17.01 9.05
C ARG A 384 -22.24 -17.74 7.87
N HIS A 385 -22.81 -17.61 6.67
CA HIS A 385 -22.29 -18.21 5.45
C HIS A 385 -21.19 -17.37 4.80
N GLU A 386 -21.01 -16.16 5.25
CA GLU A 386 -19.91 -15.30 4.85
C GLU A 386 -18.57 -15.94 5.18
N LYS A 387 -17.54 -15.66 4.39
CA LYS A 387 -16.20 -16.19 4.64
C LYS A 387 -15.57 -15.54 5.87
N ILE A 388 -14.83 -16.30 6.66
CA ILE A 388 -14.25 -15.80 7.91
C ILE A 388 -13.34 -14.60 7.66
N TYR A 389 -12.55 -14.58 6.57
CA TYR A 389 -11.69 -13.46 6.24
C TYR A 389 -12.49 -12.17 5.95
N GLU A 390 -13.66 -12.27 5.31
CA GLU A 390 -14.55 -11.12 5.07
C GLU A 390 -15.11 -10.56 6.39
N MET A 391 -15.40 -11.44 7.34
CA MET A 391 -15.84 -11.04 8.70
C MET A 391 -14.70 -10.37 9.47
N LEU A 392 -13.46 -10.89 9.34
CA LEU A 392 -12.24 -10.30 9.93
C LEU A 392 -11.98 -8.90 9.35
N ASP A 393 -12.09 -8.74 8.03
CA ASP A 393 -11.90 -7.45 7.38
C ASP A 393 -12.89 -6.40 7.88
N LYS A 394 -14.14 -6.78 8.14
CA LYS A 394 -15.15 -5.88 8.75
C LYS A 394 -14.75 -5.45 10.16
N ALA A 395 -14.23 -6.37 10.97
CA ALA A 395 -13.74 -6.03 12.30
C ALA A 395 -12.48 -5.14 12.23
N ARG A 396 -11.55 -5.41 11.29
CA ARG A 396 -10.37 -4.56 11.03
C ARG A 396 -10.78 -3.15 10.60
N MET A 397 -11.74 -3.03 9.67
CA MET A 397 -12.28 -1.72 9.28
C MET A 397 -12.80 -0.92 10.47
N ALA A 398 -13.54 -1.57 11.37
CA ALA A 398 -13.99 -0.90 12.58
C ALA A 398 -12.81 -0.43 13.45
N MET A 399 -11.78 -1.26 13.61
CA MET A 399 -10.59 -0.93 14.38
C MET A 399 -9.85 0.27 13.79
N GLU A 400 -9.72 0.37 12.47
CA GLU A 400 -9.03 1.45 11.77
C GLU A 400 -9.72 2.82 11.92
N THR A 401 -11.02 2.86 12.25
CA THR A 401 -11.72 4.13 12.51
C THR A 401 -11.35 4.76 13.85
N ILE A 402 -10.59 4.06 14.69
CA ILE A 402 -10.22 4.52 16.03
C ILE A 402 -9.11 5.56 15.96
N SER A 403 -9.40 6.79 16.39
CA SER A 403 -8.44 7.89 16.48
C SER A 403 -7.49 7.77 17.69
N ASP A 404 -6.40 8.57 17.67
CA ASP A 404 -5.23 8.47 18.54
C ASP A 404 -5.42 8.79 20.04
N SER A 405 -6.61 9.11 20.52
CA SER A 405 -6.76 9.90 21.76
C SER A 405 -7.01 9.15 23.06
N LYS A 406 -7.14 7.79 23.08
CA LYS A 406 -7.48 7.05 24.30
C LYS A 406 -6.63 5.78 24.45
N GLU A 407 -6.35 5.39 25.70
CA GLU A 407 -5.57 4.17 26.05
C GLU A 407 -6.26 2.88 25.56
N PHE A 408 -7.59 2.88 25.54
CA PHE A 408 -8.41 1.77 25.09
C PHE A 408 -9.64 2.29 24.34
N THR A 409 -9.85 1.81 23.13
CA THR A 409 -11.01 2.21 22.33
C THR A 409 -11.59 1.01 21.60
N ILE A 410 -12.92 0.92 21.61
CA ILE A 410 -13.70 -0.10 20.90
C ILE A 410 -14.50 0.61 19.80
N ALA A 411 -14.44 0.07 18.59
CA ALA A 411 -15.33 0.44 17.51
C ALA A 411 -16.14 -0.78 17.04
N TYR A 412 -17.40 -0.54 16.71
CA TYR A 412 -18.27 -1.56 16.13
C TYR A 412 -18.42 -1.31 14.64
N TYR A 413 -18.27 -2.34 13.84
CA TYR A 413 -18.49 -2.25 12.40
C TYR A 413 -19.94 -1.84 12.12
N ASN A 414 -20.09 -0.95 11.17
CA ASN A 414 -21.36 -0.66 10.53
C ASN A 414 -21.15 -0.52 9.01
N GLN A 415 -22.22 -0.69 8.24
CA GLN A 415 -22.14 -0.65 6.77
C GLN A 415 -21.64 0.70 6.23
N GLU A 416 -21.80 1.80 6.97
CA GLU A 416 -21.33 3.12 6.56
C GLU A 416 -19.80 3.21 6.53
N MET A 417 -19.10 2.45 7.37
CA MET A 417 -17.63 2.36 7.35
C MET A 417 -17.15 1.82 5.99
N MET A 418 -17.76 0.73 5.50
CA MET A 418 -17.44 0.18 4.18
C MET A 418 -17.73 1.20 3.07
N ASN A 419 -18.87 1.87 3.15
CA ASN A 419 -19.24 2.90 2.18
C ASN A 419 -18.25 4.07 2.19
N THR A 420 -17.76 4.45 3.38
CA THR A 420 -16.74 5.51 3.53
C THR A 420 -15.42 5.08 2.88
N THR A 421 -14.92 3.89 3.19
CA THR A 421 -13.69 3.36 2.57
C THR A 421 -13.79 3.28 1.05
N LEU A 422 -14.94 2.86 0.51
CA LEU A 422 -15.18 2.82 -0.93
C LEU A 422 -15.14 4.23 -1.54
N ARG A 423 -15.77 5.22 -0.87
CA ARG A 423 -15.73 6.64 -1.31
C ARG A 423 -14.31 7.20 -1.27
N GLU A 424 -13.55 6.93 -0.21
CA GLU A 424 -12.15 7.36 -0.07
C GLU A 424 -11.29 6.78 -1.19
N ASN A 425 -11.41 5.48 -1.46
CA ASN A 425 -10.71 4.84 -2.57
C ASN A 425 -11.12 5.40 -3.94
N GLU A 426 -12.39 5.72 -4.13
CA GLU A 426 -12.86 6.38 -5.36
C GLU A 426 -12.21 7.75 -5.53
N ILE A 427 -12.13 8.55 -4.46
CA ILE A 427 -11.46 9.86 -4.45
C ILE A 427 -9.99 9.70 -4.83
N ILE A 428 -9.26 8.80 -4.18
CA ILE A 428 -7.83 8.57 -4.44
C ILE A 428 -7.60 8.15 -5.90
N ASN A 429 -8.40 7.21 -6.41
CA ASN A 429 -8.25 6.67 -7.76
C ASN A 429 -8.58 7.69 -8.86
N SER A 430 -9.57 8.56 -8.61
CA SER A 430 -9.99 9.57 -9.59
C SER A 430 -9.15 10.85 -9.53
N PHE A 431 -8.44 11.11 -8.44
CA PHE A 431 -7.76 12.38 -8.16
C PHE A 431 -6.82 12.86 -9.28
N ASN A 432 -5.90 12.01 -9.73
CA ASN A 432 -4.93 12.42 -10.76
C ASN A 432 -5.61 12.78 -12.09
N MET A 433 -6.70 12.10 -12.44
CA MET A 433 -7.48 12.42 -13.64
C MET A 433 -8.29 13.70 -13.44
N ALA A 434 -8.85 13.91 -12.25
CA ALA A 434 -9.59 15.11 -11.91
C ALA A 434 -8.72 16.37 -12.02
N ILE A 435 -7.48 16.32 -11.52
CA ILE A 435 -6.49 17.42 -11.71
C ILE A 435 -6.25 17.65 -13.21
N LYS A 436 -5.95 16.59 -13.96
CA LYS A 436 -5.65 16.68 -15.40
C LYS A 436 -6.82 17.23 -16.23
N ASN A 437 -8.03 16.87 -15.84
CA ASN A 437 -9.26 17.34 -16.49
C ASN A 437 -9.67 18.75 -16.06
N GLY A 438 -9.01 19.37 -15.09
CA GLY A 438 -9.36 20.68 -14.56
C GLY A 438 -10.67 20.70 -13.75
N GLU A 439 -10.99 19.60 -13.05
CA GLU A 439 -12.20 19.48 -12.24
C GLU A 439 -12.09 20.24 -10.89
N PHE A 440 -10.88 20.57 -10.47
CA PHE A 440 -10.64 21.39 -9.30
C PHE A 440 -10.62 22.87 -9.66
N HIS A 441 -11.37 23.66 -8.89
CA HIS A 441 -11.49 25.10 -9.04
C HIS A 441 -11.20 25.80 -7.72
N ILE A 442 -10.80 27.06 -7.79
CA ILE A 442 -10.70 27.91 -6.61
C ILE A 442 -11.97 28.72 -6.43
N PHE A 443 -12.50 28.75 -5.23
CA PHE A 443 -13.51 29.69 -4.77
C PHE A 443 -12.82 30.66 -3.84
N LEU A 444 -13.22 31.93 -3.87
CA LEU A 444 -12.64 32.95 -3.00
C LEU A 444 -13.63 33.30 -1.90
N GLN A 445 -13.16 33.24 -0.65
CA GLN A 445 -13.88 33.78 0.48
C GLN A 445 -13.37 35.20 0.77
N PRO A 446 -14.24 36.23 0.68
CA PRO A 446 -13.80 37.61 0.89
C PRO A 446 -13.27 37.87 2.29
N GLN A 447 -12.12 38.53 2.34
CA GLN A 447 -11.57 39.17 3.53
C GLN A 447 -11.85 40.69 3.41
N VAL A 448 -12.57 41.22 4.38
CA VAL A 448 -13.17 42.57 4.28
C VAL A 448 -12.75 43.45 5.43
N GLU A 449 -12.73 44.74 5.20
CA GLU A 449 -12.66 45.76 6.24
C GLU A 449 -14.00 45.91 6.96
N ARG A 450 -14.02 46.73 8.00
CA ARG A 450 -15.23 47.00 8.81
C ARG A 450 -16.41 47.54 8.00
N ASP A 451 -16.15 48.32 6.98
CA ASP A 451 -17.19 48.89 6.10
C ASP A 451 -17.66 47.88 5.02
N GLY A 452 -17.00 46.70 4.99
CA GLY A 452 -17.26 45.61 4.04
C GLY A 452 -16.53 45.74 2.72
N SER A 453 -15.57 46.70 2.60
CA SER A 453 -14.69 46.75 1.42
C SER A 453 -13.78 45.55 1.38
N VAL A 454 -13.69 44.93 0.21
CA VAL A 454 -12.89 43.72 0.00
C VAL A 454 -11.43 44.08 -0.26
N ILE A 455 -10.52 43.48 0.50
CA ILE A 455 -9.08 43.66 0.37
C ILE A 455 -8.44 42.45 -0.32
N SER A 456 -8.85 41.26 0.09
CA SER A 456 -8.29 39.96 -0.35
C SER A 456 -9.36 38.89 -0.35
N GLY A 457 -8.98 37.73 -0.85
CA GLY A 457 -9.83 36.53 -0.77
C GLY A 457 -9.00 35.29 -0.51
N GLU A 458 -9.45 34.44 0.40
CA GLU A 458 -8.84 33.13 0.64
C GLU A 458 -9.27 32.16 -0.46
N ALA A 459 -8.29 31.50 -1.08
CA ALA A 459 -8.50 30.50 -2.12
C ALA A 459 -8.81 29.13 -1.52
N LEU A 460 -10.03 28.70 -1.69
CA LEU A 460 -10.53 27.43 -1.20
C LEU A 460 -10.87 26.49 -2.34
N ALA A 461 -10.25 25.31 -2.31
CA ALA A 461 -10.49 24.29 -3.34
C ALA A 461 -11.95 23.83 -3.38
N ARG A 462 -12.48 23.63 -4.59
CA ARG A 462 -13.78 23.01 -4.87
C ARG A 462 -13.63 22.01 -5.98
N TRP A 463 -14.06 20.79 -5.76
CA TRP A 463 -14.06 19.75 -6.78
C TRP A 463 -15.40 19.76 -7.50
N ILE A 464 -15.42 20.19 -8.74
CA ILE A 464 -16.60 20.19 -9.62
C ILE A 464 -16.57 18.95 -10.49
N HIS A 465 -17.14 17.87 -9.97
CA HIS A 465 -17.16 16.59 -10.65
C HIS A 465 -18.20 16.57 -11.78
N PRO A 466 -17.89 16.07 -12.98
CA PRO A 466 -18.77 16.18 -14.15
C PRO A 466 -20.14 15.50 -13.99
N THR A 467 -20.26 14.48 -13.15
CA THR A 467 -21.52 13.75 -12.93
C THR A 467 -22.08 13.86 -11.52
N LYS A 468 -21.23 14.14 -10.51
CA LYS A 468 -21.63 14.23 -9.09
C LYS A 468 -21.89 15.66 -8.62
N GLY A 469 -21.60 16.67 -9.47
CA GLY A 469 -21.67 18.08 -9.08
C GLY A 469 -20.53 18.48 -8.15
N ILE A 470 -20.80 19.42 -7.24
CA ILE A 470 -19.78 19.93 -6.32
C ILE A 470 -19.56 18.95 -5.18
N ILE A 471 -18.34 18.39 -5.09
CA ILE A 471 -17.89 17.60 -3.95
C ILE A 471 -17.28 18.57 -2.92
N PRO A 472 -17.82 18.63 -1.67
CA PRO A 472 -17.34 19.55 -0.67
C PRO A 472 -15.94 19.20 -0.15
N PRO A 473 -15.12 20.18 0.27
CA PRO A 473 -13.74 19.97 0.75
C PRO A 473 -13.62 18.94 1.88
N GLY A 474 -14.56 18.93 2.82
CA GLY A 474 -14.57 17.97 3.92
C GLY A 474 -14.67 16.50 3.50
N MET A 475 -15.04 16.21 2.24
CA MET A 475 -15.09 14.84 1.73
C MET A 475 -13.76 14.36 1.11
N PHE A 476 -12.90 15.28 0.63
CA PHE A 476 -11.70 14.87 -0.08
C PHE A 476 -10.38 15.35 0.54
N ILE A 477 -10.36 16.47 1.27
CA ILE A 477 -9.10 17.00 1.83
C ILE A 477 -8.46 15.98 2.77
N GLY A 478 -9.15 15.52 3.81
CA GLY A 478 -8.60 14.54 4.76
C GLY A 478 -8.20 13.21 4.10
N VAL A 479 -8.93 12.79 3.07
CA VAL A 479 -8.58 11.59 2.28
C VAL A 479 -7.26 11.79 1.53
N LEU A 480 -7.06 12.94 0.90
CA LEU A 480 -5.84 13.27 0.17
C LEU A 480 -4.65 13.50 1.11
N GLU A 481 -4.87 14.07 2.30
CA GLU A 481 -3.85 14.20 3.34
C GLU A 481 -3.36 12.84 3.81
N ASN A 482 -4.28 11.93 4.14
CA ASN A 482 -3.98 10.56 4.58
C ASN A 482 -3.26 9.76 3.48
N ALA A 483 -3.64 9.97 2.22
CA ALA A 483 -3.01 9.35 1.06
C ALA A 483 -1.68 10.01 0.64
N ASN A 484 -1.23 11.09 1.33
CA ASN A 484 -0.09 11.92 0.94
C ASN A 484 -0.20 12.47 -0.50
N LEU A 485 -1.39 12.89 -0.89
CA LEU A 485 -1.67 13.47 -2.21
C LEU A 485 -2.02 14.96 -2.14
N ILE A 486 -2.27 15.49 -0.94
CA ILE A 486 -2.72 16.87 -0.75
C ILE A 486 -1.75 17.89 -1.36
N TYR A 487 -0.44 17.69 -1.26
CA TYR A 487 0.57 18.58 -1.83
C TYR A 487 0.41 18.80 -3.34
N LYS A 488 -0.16 17.82 -4.06
CA LYS A 488 -0.45 17.97 -5.51
C LYS A 488 -1.67 18.84 -5.74
N LEU A 489 -2.69 18.72 -4.88
CA LEU A 489 -3.85 19.58 -4.93
C LEU A 489 -3.48 21.03 -4.59
N ASP A 490 -2.72 21.21 -3.52
CA ASP A 490 -2.32 22.54 -3.05
C ASP A 490 -1.45 23.22 -4.10
N SER A 491 -0.47 22.53 -4.68
CA SER A 491 0.32 23.04 -5.82
C SER A 491 -0.57 23.47 -7.00
N TYR A 492 -1.62 22.71 -7.30
CA TYR A 492 -2.55 23.05 -8.36
C TYR A 492 -3.42 24.27 -8.01
N VAL A 493 -3.87 24.37 -6.75
CA VAL A 493 -4.60 25.54 -6.23
C VAL A 493 -3.73 26.80 -6.29
N TRP A 494 -2.47 26.71 -5.87
CA TRP A 494 -1.51 27.83 -5.96
C TRP A 494 -1.32 28.29 -7.40
N GLU A 495 -1.22 27.36 -8.34
CA GLU A 495 -1.13 27.69 -9.77
C GLU A 495 -2.38 28.40 -10.28
N LEU A 496 -3.57 27.95 -9.89
CA LEU A 496 -4.84 28.62 -10.23
C LEU A 496 -4.91 30.03 -9.64
N ALA A 497 -4.49 30.22 -8.38
CA ALA A 497 -4.45 31.53 -7.72
C ALA A 497 -3.47 32.48 -8.41
N ALA A 498 -2.26 32.03 -8.71
CA ALA A 498 -1.25 32.82 -9.41
C ALA A 498 -1.71 33.20 -10.83
N ARG A 499 -2.30 32.26 -11.56
CA ARG A 499 -2.90 32.53 -12.87
C ARG A 499 -4.00 33.58 -12.78
N GLN A 500 -4.85 33.51 -11.75
CA GLN A 500 -5.93 34.48 -11.56
C GLN A 500 -5.39 35.86 -11.26
N LEU A 501 -4.35 35.98 -10.41
CA LEU A 501 -3.67 37.25 -10.14
C LEU A 501 -3.03 37.85 -11.40
N SER A 502 -2.43 37.02 -12.24
CA SER A 502 -1.88 37.44 -13.54
C SER A 502 -2.98 38.00 -14.46
N LEU A 503 -4.16 37.39 -14.48
CA LEU A 503 -5.31 37.90 -15.25
C LEU A 503 -5.85 39.25 -14.71
N TRP A 504 -5.65 39.55 -13.44
CA TRP A 504 -6.03 40.82 -12.83
C TRP A 504 -4.99 41.93 -13.03
N LYS A 505 -3.77 41.59 -13.38
CA LYS A 505 -2.66 42.53 -13.60
C LYS A 505 -3.04 43.58 -14.67
N GLY A 506 -2.81 44.87 -14.39
CA GLY A 506 -3.13 45.96 -15.31
C GLY A 506 -4.61 46.30 -15.37
N THR A 507 -5.47 45.68 -14.56
CA THR A 507 -6.89 45.98 -14.43
C THR A 507 -7.19 46.65 -13.09
N ASP A 508 -8.39 47.19 -12.92
CA ASP A 508 -8.90 47.71 -11.61
C ASP A 508 -8.98 46.64 -10.52
N LYS A 509 -8.88 45.37 -10.88
CA LYS A 509 -8.87 44.21 -9.98
C LYS A 509 -7.49 43.87 -9.45
N GLU A 510 -6.43 44.46 -9.98
CA GLU A 510 -5.05 44.29 -9.48
C GLU A 510 -4.88 44.67 -8.00
N LYS A 511 -5.79 45.47 -7.47
CA LYS A 511 -5.78 45.84 -6.05
C LYS A 511 -5.97 44.63 -5.11
N TYR A 512 -6.70 43.59 -5.52
CA TYR A 512 -6.98 42.41 -4.70
C TYR A 512 -5.80 41.52 -4.54
N ARG A 513 -5.74 40.78 -3.41
CA ARG A 513 -4.78 39.76 -3.08
C ARG A 513 -5.50 38.40 -2.98
N ILE A 514 -4.75 37.33 -3.11
CA ILE A 514 -5.28 35.97 -2.89
C ILE A 514 -4.38 35.30 -1.84
N SER A 515 -4.99 34.77 -0.79
CA SER A 515 -4.32 33.93 0.21
C SER A 515 -4.47 32.46 -0.17
N VAL A 516 -3.41 31.66 0.02
CA VAL A 516 -3.39 30.22 -0.25
C VAL A 516 -2.83 29.45 0.94
N ASN A 517 -3.44 28.34 1.26
CA ASN A 517 -3.05 27.47 2.36
C ASN A 517 -1.79 26.67 2.06
N ILE A 518 -0.95 26.46 3.08
CA ILE A 518 0.23 25.58 3.07
C ILE A 518 0.04 24.54 4.16
N SER A 519 -0.09 23.27 3.75
CA SER A 519 -0.28 22.15 4.66
C SER A 519 1.05 21.60 5.21
N PRO A 520 1.05 20.86 6.33
CA PRO A 520 2.24 20.16 6.81
C PRO A 520 2.85 19.19 5.78
N LYS A 521 2.03 18.65 4.90
CA LYS A 521 2.47 17.74 3.84
C LYS A 521 3.23 18.46 2.73
N ASP A 522 2.85 19.71 2.44
CA ASP A 522 3.57 20.52 1.46
C ASP A 522 5.00 20.77 1.91
N LEU A 523 5.17 21.13 3.18
CA LEU A 523 6.49 21.34 3.80
C LEU A 523 7.35 20.06 3.83
N GLN A 524 6.72 18.91 3.85
CA GLN A 524 7.37 17.61 3.83
C GLN A 524 7.82 17.21 2.42
N PHE A 525 6.99 17.45 1.41
CA PHE A 525 7.18 16.93 0.06
C PHE A 525 7.73 17.94 -0.95
N LEU A 526 7.65 19.25 -0.65
CA LEU A 526 8.04 20.33 -1.56
C LEU A 526 9.09 21.24 -0.91
N ASP A 527 9.88 21.87 -1.77
CA ASP A 527 10.65 23.06 -1.41
C ASP A 527 9.79 24.29 -1.69
N ILE A 528 9.11 24.75 -0.63
CA ILE A 528 8.12 25.83 -0.73
C ILE A 528 8.72 27.14 -1.24
N GLU A 529 9.97 27.45 -0.84
CA GLU A 529 10.65 28.65 -1.31
C GLU A 529 10.86 28.63 -2.82
N VAL A 530 11.30 27.49 -3.36
CA VAL A 530 11.50 27.33 -4.80
C VAL A 530 10.18 27.40 -5.54
N VAL A 531 9.17 26.63 -5.09
CA VAL A 531 7.87 26.54 -5.75
C VAL A 531 7.21 27.91 -5.88
N PHE A 532 7.11 28.68 -4.78
CA PHE A 532 6.46 30.00 -4.83
C PHE A 532 7.29 31.04 -5.60
N THR A 533 8.62 30.95 -5.56
CA THR A 533 9.49 31.83 -6.37
C THR A 533 9.26 31.59 -7.87
N GLU A 534 9.32 30.33 -8.30
CA GLU A 534 9.06 29.97 -9.69
C GLU A 534 7.64 30.33 -10.12
N LEU A 535 6.66 30.20 -9.23
CA LEU A 535 5.27 30.49 -9.52
C LEU A 535 5.05 31.98 -9.82
N VAL A 536 5.59 32.87 -9.00
CA VAL A 536 5.41 34.33 -9.23
C VAL A 536 6.20 34.80 -10.45
N GLU A 537 7.35 34.19 -10.74
CA GLU A 537 8.12 34.45 -11.95
C GLU A 537 7.35 33.97 -13.22
N LYS A 538 6.85 32.73 -13.18
CA LYS A 538 6.09 32.11 -14.30
C LYS A 538 4.87 32.95 -14.71
N TYR A 539 4.14 33.48 -13.75
CA TYR A 539 2.91 34.23 -13.97
C TYR A 539 3.10 35.75 -13.97
N ASP A 540 4.35 36.21 -13.81
CA ASP A 540 4.72 37.64 -13.78
C ASP A 540 3.84 38.46 -12.82
N ILE A 541 3.70 37.97 -11.58
CA ILE A 541 2.92 38.62 -10.51
C ILE A 541 3.82 39.10 -9.38
N SER A 542 3.36 40.15 -8.67
CA SER A 542 4.07 40.61 -7.49
C SER A 542 3.90 39.60 -6.34
N PRO A 543 4.95 39.19 -5.62
CA PRO A 543 4.85 38.33 -4.45
C PRO A 543 3.85 38.88 -3.39
N LYS A 544 3.73 40.22 -3.27
CA LYS A 544 2.78 40.87 -2.35
C LYS A 544 1.31 40.59 -2.66
N LYS A 545 1.01 39.99 -3.80
CA LYS A 545 -0.36 39.67 -4.20
C LYS A 545 -0.79 38.26 -3.86
N LEU A 546 0.17 37.39 -3.60
CA LEU A 546 -0.06 36.00 -3.21
C LEU A 546 0.35 35.82 -1.76
N ASN A 547 -0.61 35.79 -0.86
CA ASN A 547 -0.38 35.59 0.57
C ASN A 547 -0.29 34.09 0.87
N LEU A 548 0.55 33.73 1.85
CA LEU A 548 0.86 32.37 2.22
C LEU A 548 0.33 32.08 3.62
N GLU A 549 -0.71 31.26 3.72
CA GLU A 549 -1.34 30.90 4.99
C GLU A 549 -0.74 29.60 5.52
N ILE A 550 -0.26 29.60 6.76
CA ILE A 550 0.34 28.44 7.42
C ILE A 550 -0.25 28.27 8.82
N THR A 551 -0.68 27.06 9.15
CA THR A 551 -1.23 26.78 10.48
C THR A 551 -0.13 26.63 11.53
N GLU A 552 -0.46 26.91 12.80
CA GLU A 552 0.42 26.69 13.96
C GLU A 552 1.00 25.27 13.99
N THR A 553 0.16 24.27 13.71
CA THR A 553 0.55 22.85 13.70
C THR A 553 1.56 22.53 12.59
N ALA A 554 1.46 23.18 11.45
CA ALA A 554 2.37 22.98 10.34
C ALA A 554 3.79 23.50 10.70
N VAL A 555 3.88 24.64 11.36
CA VAL A 555 5.17 25.17 11.83
C VAL A 555 5.77 24.28 12.91
N ALA A 556 4.97 23.77 13.84
CA ALA A 556 5.43 22.89 14.94
C ALA A 556 6.04 21.57 14.45
N SER A 557 5.73 21.11 13.26
CA SER A 557 6.23 19.83 12.69
C SER A 557 7.74 19.84 12.42
N ASN A 558 8.34 20.99 12.07
CA ASN A 558 9.78 21.17 11.84
C ASN A 558 10.17 22.65 11.97
N VAL A 559 10.12 23.17 13.19
CA VAL A 559 10.17 24.60 13.51
C VAL A 559 11.30 25.34 12.81
N GLY A 560 12.56 24.86 12.92
CA GLY A 560 13.72 25.60 12.40
C GLY A 560 13.70 25.77 10.86
N ARG A 561 13.41 24.69 10.13
CA ARG A 561 13.39 24.70 8.65
C ARG A 561 12.22 25.54 8.12
N VAL A 562 11.05 25.39 8.74
CA VAL A 562 9.84 26.09 8.28
C VAL A 562 9.98 27.59 8.48
N ILE A 563 10.48 28.02 9.65
CA ILE A 563 10.73 29.44 9.94
C ILE A 563 11.70 30.03 8.92
N GLU A 564 12.83 29.34 8.65
CA GLU A 564 13.82 29.81 7.68
C GLU A 564 13.21 29.98 6.27
N GLN A 565 12.45 29.01 5.79
CA GLN A 565 11.79 29.10 4.48
C GLN A 565 10.78 30.26 4.41
N MET A 566 9.97 30.45 5.44
CA MET A 566 8.98 31.54 5.50
C MET A 566 9.64 32.92 5.60
N GLU A 567 10.72 33.05 6.37
CA GLU A 567 11.50 34.30 6.42
C GLU A 567 12.13 34.64 5.07
N ASN A 568 12.63 33.66 4.35
CA ASN A 568 13.18 33.87 3.01
C ASN A 568 12.11 34.31 2.02
N LEU A 569 10.91 33.73 2.08
CA LEU A 569 9.78 34.15 1.27
C LEU A 569 9.33 35.58 1.63
N ARG A 570 9.30 35.94 2.91
CA ARG A 570 9.02 37.33 3.35
C ARG A 570 10.06 38.31 2.80
N LYS A 571 11.35 37.95 2.84
CA LYS A 571 12.43 38.80 2.24
C LYS A 571 12.25 38.99 0.73
N LYS A 572 11.65 38.03 0.04
CA LYS A 572 11.27 38.11 -1.38
C LYS A 572 9.99 38.92 -1.61
N GLY A 573 9.30 39.31 -0.55
CA GLY A 573 8.13 40.20 -0.58
C GLY A 573 6.78 39.48 -0.49
N PHE A 574 6.74 38.17 -0.22
CA PHE A 574 5.50 37.48 0.12
C PHE A 574 4.97 37.94 1.49
N ILE A 575 3.66 37.88 1.65
CA ILE A 575 2.99 38.09 2.92
C ILE A 575 2.73 36.71 3.53
N VAL A 576 3.19 36.50 4.76
CA VAL A 576 2.99 35.27 5.50
C VAL A 576 1.91 35.47 6.56
N GLU A 577 0.89 34.62 6.53
CA GLU A 577 -0.26 34.62 7.42
C GLU A 577 -0.20 33.38 8.33
N MET A 578 -0.39 33.58 9.63
CA MET A 578 -0.55 32.50 10.59
C MET A 578 -2.02 32.20 10.78
N ASP A 579 -2.43 31.01 10.44
CA ASP A 579 -3.81 30.55 10.51
C ASP A 579 -4.09 29.70 11.76
N ASP A 580 -5.38 29.61 12.14
CA ASP A 580 -5.89 28.84 13.29
C ASP A 580 -5.20 29.20 14.64
N PHE A 581 -4.79 30.43 14.83
CA PHE A 581 -4.07 30.85 16.04
C PHE A 581 -4.89 30.62 17.30
N GLY A 582 -4.29 29.90 18.27
CA GLY A 582 -4.89 29.57 19.55
C GLY A 582 -5.54 28.18 19.61
N SER A 583 -5.54 27.41 18.52
CA SER A 583 -6.02 26.02 18.53
C SER A 583 -5.02 25.05 19.16
N GLY A 584 -3.73 25.42 19.31
CA GLY A 584 -2.62 24.61 19.80
C GLY A 584 -2.05 25.05 21.16
N TYR A 585 -1.20 24.20 21.74
CA TYR A 585 -0.61 24.40 23.09
C TYR A 585 0.60 25.37 23.13
N SER A 586 1.13 25.82 21.99
CA SER A 586 2.43 26.51 21.92
C SER A 586 2.41 27.89 21.24
N SER A 587 1.25 28.41 20.92
CA SER A 587 1.01 29.62 20.10
C SER A 587 1.88 30.83 20.43
N LEU A 588 2.00 31.20 21.69
CA LEU A 588 2.78 32.37 22.11
C LEU A 588 4.30 32.20 22.00
N ASN A 589 4.80 30.97 22.24
CA ASN A 589 6.21 30.70 22.07
C ASN A 589 6.63 30.72 20.57
N LEU A 590 5.73 30.31 19.69
CA LEU A 590 5.98 30.34 18.27
C LEU A 590 6.08 31.80 17.75
N LEU A 591 5.18 32.66 18.14
CA LEU A 591 5.20 34.10 17.76
C LEU A 591 6.45 34.87 18.23
N LYS A 592 7.13 34.38 19.26
CA LYS A 592 8.39 34.97 19.71
C LYS A 592 9.51 34.74 18.70
N ASP A 593 9.54 33.59 18.07
CA ASP A 593 10.64 33.16 17.21
C ASP A 593 10.28 33.22 15.71
N PHE A 594 9.00 33.30 15.37
CA PHE A 594 8.48 33.34 14.02
C PHE A 594 7.72 34.63 13.73
N GLN A 595 8.27 35.44 12.82
CA GLN A 595 7.65 36.68 12.38
C GLN A 595 6.65 36.40 11.26
N VAL A 596 5.40 36.78 11.46
CA VAL A 596 4.34 36.76 10.44
C VAL A 596 3.79 38.17 10.20
N ASP A 597 3.21 38.38 9.03
CA ASP A 597 2.65 39.70 8.66
C ASP A 597 1.17 39.81 9.05
N VAL A 598 0.48 38.66 9.10
CA VAL A 598 -0.96 38.60 9.43
C VAL A 598 -1.21 37.46 10.42
N LEU A 599 -2.08 37.75 11.38
CA LEU A 599 -2.56 36.77 12.36
C LEU A 599 -4.06 36.53 12.15
N LYS A 600 -4.48 35.31 11.81
CA LYS A 600 -5.87 34.90 11.66
C LYS A 600 -6.36 34.23 12.94
N ILE A 601 -7.47 34.65 13.46
CA ILE A 601 -8.04 34.20 14.73
C ILE A 601 -9.41 33.56 14.45
N ASP A 602 -9.55 32.23 14.63
CA ASP A 602 -10.84 31.55 14.49
C ASP A 602 -11.74 31.79 15.70
N MET A 603 -12.95 32.31 15.46
CA MET A 603 -13.96 32.55 16.49
C MET A 603 -14.41 31.28 17.23
N LYS A 604 -14.17 30.07 16.68
CA LYS A 604 -14.44 28.79 17.39
C LYS A 604 -13.57 28.65 18.64
N PHE A 605 -12.40 29.26 18.67
CA PHE A 605 -11.55 29.30 19.86
C PHE A 605 -12.31 29.79 21.11
N LEU A 606 -13.27 30.70 20.92
CA LEU A 606 -14.09 31.29 22.01
C LEU A 606 -15.31 30.43 22.37
N SER A 607 -15.78 29.58 21.50
CA SER A 607 -17.01 28.80 21.69
C SER A 607 -16.88 27.64 22.70
N ASN A 608 -15.67 27.21 22.99
CA ASN A 608 -15.38 26.06 23.87
C ASN A 608 -15.20 26.41 25.35
N THR A 609 -15.30 27.70 25.74
CA THR A 609 -15.13 28.13 27.13
C THR A 609 -16.48 28.46 27.77
N GLY A 610 -16.76 27.87 28.94
CA GLY A 610 -17.99 28.14 29.70
C GLY A 610 -18.10 29.56 30.26
N ASP A 611 -17.04 30.35 30.16
CA ASP A 611 -16.97 31.74 30.63
C ASP A 611 -16.68 32.72 29.48
N LYS A 612 -17.75 33.27 28.89
CA LYS A 612 -17.69 34.21 27.77
C LYS A 612 -16.83 35.42 28.08
N LYS A 613 -16.94 35.97 29.30
CA LYS A 613 -16.18 37.20 29.69
C LYS A 613 -14.67 36.93 29.68
N ARG A 614 -14.24 35.78 30.16
CA ARG A 614 -12.84 35.40 30.16
C ARG A 614 -12.32 35.24 28.76
N ALA A 615 -13.12 34.63 27.87
CA ALA A 615 -12.80 34.44 26.46
C ALA A 615 -12.64 35.80 25.75
N ASP A 616 -13.56 36.73 25.95
CA ASP A 616 -13.50 38.07 25.36
C ASP A 616 -12.24 38.85 25.82
N ILE A 617 -11.86 38.76 27.11
CA ILE A 617 -10.62 39.37 27.64
C ILE A 617 -9.38 38.78 26.97
N ILE A 618 -9.32 37.46 26.82
CA ILE A 618 -8.17 36.79 26.17
C ILE A 618 -8.06 37.27 24.72
N LEU A 619 -9.16 37.26 23.98
CA LEU A 619 -9.21 37.70 22.59
C LEU A 619 -8.71 39.15 22.42
N GLU A 620 -9.22 40.08 23.24
CA GLU A 620 -8.79 41.49 23.24
C GLU A 620 -7.26 41.59 23.43
N HIS A 621 -6.70 40.83 24.39
CA HIS A 621 -5.26 40.85 24.63
C HIS A 621 -4.45 40.22 23.48
N ILE A 622 -4.95 39.18 22.80
CA ILE A 622 -4.32 38.60 21.59
C ILE A 622 -4.30 39.65 20.47
N ILE A 623 -5.44 40.30 20.18
CA ILE A 623 -5.52 41.33 19.15
C ILE A 623 -4.55 42.50 19.47
N ASN A 624 -4.56 43.01 20.69
CA ASN A 624 -3.66 44.06 21.11
C ASN A 624 -2.17 43.66 21.04
N MET A 625 -1.85 42.41 21.35
CA MET A 625 -0.49 41.89 21.25
C MET A 625 -0.04 41.82 19.77
N ALA A 626 -0.86 41.28 18.89
CA ALA A 626 -0.57 41.17 17.47
C ALA A 626 -0.33 42.58 16.85
N GLN A 627 -1.16 43.54 17.15
CA GLN A 627 -1.00 44.94 16.71
C GLN A 627 0.29 45.58 17.22
N LYS A 628 0.69 45.34 18.47
CA LYS A 628 1.97 45.82 19.01
C LYS A 628 3.20 45.15 18.39
N LEU A 629 3.01 44.03 17.75
CA LEU A 629 4.03 43.33 16.98
C LEU A 629 3.97 43.67 15.48
N ASP A 630 3.23 44.73 15.12
CA ASP A 630 3.04 45.19 13.74
C ASP A 630 2.38 44.17 12.81
N MET A 631 1.56 43.27 13.36
CA MET A 631 0.79 42.26 12.59
C MET A 631 -0.61 42.78 12.29
N VAL A 632 -1.12 42.53 11.10
CA VAL A 632 -2.53 42.71 10.75
C VAL A 632 -3.34 41.56 11.37
N VAL A 633 -4.51 41.84 11.93
CA VAL A 633 -5.37 40.83 12.52
C VAL A 633 -6.59 40.59 11.65
N ILE A 634 -6.84 39.32 11.26
CA ILE A 634 -8.06 38.88 10.60
C ILE A 634 -8.87 38.05 11.59
N ALA A 635 -10.12 38.43 11.85
CA ALA A 635 -11.05 37.61 12.59
C ALA A 635 -11.84 36.69 11.62
N GLU A 636 -11.73 35.41 11.83
CA GLU A 636 -12.41 34.39 11.03
C GLU A 636 -13.69 33.87 11.67
N GLY A 637 -14.59 33.27 10.86
CA GLY A 637 -15.82 32.69 11.38
C GLY A 637 -16.83 33.72 11.90
N VAL A 638 -16.79 34.94 11.39
CA VAL A 638 -17.77 35.95 11.74
C VAL A 638 -19.11 35.62 11.11
N GLU A 639 -20.12 35.30 11.92
CA GLU A 639 -21.46 34.87 11.47
C GLU A 639 -22.56 35.86 11.81
N SER A 640 -22.31 36.79 12.76
CA SER A 640 -23.32 37.74 13.24
C SER A 640 -22.79 39.18 13.35
N LYS A 641 -23.73 40.11 13.34
CA LYS A 641 -23.43 41.54 13.53
C LYS A 641 -22.85 41.82 14.92
N ASP A 642 -23.34 41.15 15.95
CA ASP A 642 -22.86 41.30 17.33
C ASP A 642 -21.39 40.91 17.46
N GLN A 643 -20.98 39.83 16.76
CA GLN A 643 -19.57 39.43 16.69
C GLN A 643 -18.71 40.49 15.99
N LEU A 644 -19.19 41.03 14.87
CA LEU A 644 -18.48 42.08 14.14
C LEU A 644 -18.30 43.33 15.02
N GLU A 645 -19.34 43.77 15.72
CA GLU A 645 -19.28 44.95 16.62
C GLU A 645 -18.32 44.72 17.79
N LEU A 646 -18.35 43.51 18.39
CA LEU A 646 -17.45 43.13 19.47
C LEU A 646 -15.97 43.17 19.01
N LEU A 647 -15.65 42.50 17.91
CA LEU A 647 -14.29 42.44 17.37
C LEU A 647 -13.77 43.80 16.93
N THR A 648 -14.63 44.59 16.31
CA THR A 648 -14.32 45.98 15.95
C THR A 648 -14.02 46.85 17.20
N GLY A 649 -14.77 46.62 18.29
CA GLY A 649 -14.53 47.29 19.58
C GLY A 649 -13.20 46.90 20.22
N MET A 650 -12.68 45.70 19.94
CA MET A 650 -11.38 45.19 20.36
C MET A 650 -10.22 45.64 19.46
N GLY A 651 -10.51 46.36 18.36
CA GLY A 651 -9.51 46.89 17.45
C GLY A 651 -9.18 46.01 16.25
N CYS A 652 -9.97 44.98 15.97
CA CYS A 652 -9.79 44.18 14.77
C CYS A 652 -10.25 44.93 13.52
N ASP A 653 -9.45 44.94 12.46
CA ASP A 653 -9.68 45.71 11.24
C ASP A 653 -10.18 44.87 10.06
N LEU A 654 -9.79 43.59 10.00
CA LEU A 654 -10.14 42.66 8.91
C LEU A 654 -11.00 41.52 9.42
N PHE A 655 -11.95 41.10 8.59
CA PHE A 655 -12.95 40.12 8.95
C PHE A 655 -13.20 39.14 7.79
N GLN A 656 -13.44 37.88 8.14
CA GLN A 656 -13.83 36.82 7.22
C GLN A 656 -14.93 35.97 7.87
N GLY A 657 -16.01 35.66 7.13
CA GLY A 657 -17.07 34.82 7.67
C GLY A 657 -18.36 34.87 6.87
N TYR A 658 -19.30 34.03 7.25
CA TYR A 658 -20.59 33.90 6.55
C TYR A 658 -21.50 35.09 6.73
N TYR A 659 -21.22 35.95 7.69
CA TYR A 659 -21.91 37.24 7.81
C TYR A 659 -21.71 38.11 6.55
N PHE A 660 -20.53 38.04 5.94
CA PHE A 660 -20.20 38.77 4.73
C PHE A 660 -20.48 37.96 3.46
N SER A 661 -19.83 36.84 3.34
CA SER A 661 -20.01 35.91 2.21
C SER A 661 -19.50 34.52 2.55
N LYS A 662 -20.14 33.51 1.97
CA LYS A 662 -19.55 32.17 1.82
C LYS A 662 -18.46 32.22 0.74
N PRO A 663 -17.57 31.21 0.65
CA PRO A 663 -16.70 31.07 -0.50
C PRO A 663 -17.50 31.02 -1.79
N VAL A 664 -17.17 31.89 -2.75
CA VAL A 664 -17.88 32.06 -4.03
C VAL A 664 -16.94 31.92 -5.22
N ALA A 665 -17.48 31.62 -6.40
CA ALA A 665 -16.70 31.59 -7.63
C ALA A 665 -16.07 32.96 -7.90
N ILE A 666 -14.96 33.00 -8.65
CA ILE A 666 -14.18 34.23 -8.90
C ILE A 666 -15.03 35.35 -9.46
N ASP A 667 -15.93 35.09 -10.40
CA ASP A 667 -16.81 36.12 -10.99
C ASP A 667 -17.77 36.71 -9.96
N ASP A 668 -18.28 35.88 -9.07
CA ASP A 668 -19.19 36.35 -8.00
C ASP A 668 -18.44 37.07 -6.88
N PHE A 669 -17.18 36.67 -6.62
CA PHE A 669 -16.29 37.45 -5.73
C PHE A 669 -16.07 38.87 -6.27
N ILE A 670 -15.78 39.01 -7.55
CA ILE A 670 -15.62 40.33 -8.18
C ILE A 670 -16.93 41.16 -8.10
N LYS A 671 -18.06 40.55 -8.47
CA LYS A 671 -19.38 41.24 -8.33
C LYS A 671 -19.64 41.67 -6.89
N TYR A 672 -19.29 40.87 -5.90
CA TYR A 672 -19.42 41.22 -4.49
C TYR A 672 -18.52 42.41 -4.12
N ALA A 673 -17.26 42.35 -4.55
CA ALA A 673 -16.26 43.38 -4.26
C ALA A 673 -16.53 44.74 -4.96
N GLU A 674 -17.21 44.70 -6.10
CA GLU A 674 -17.58 45.92 -6.86
C GLU A 674 -18.93 46.54 -6.43
N ARG A 675 -19.77 45.80 -5.64
CA ARG A 675 -21.07 46.30 -5.17
C ARG A 675 -20.98 47.36 -4.04
N LYS A 676 -19.80 47.55 -3.48
CA LYS A 676 -19.50 48.50 -2.40
C LYS A 676 -18.35 49.41 -2.82
#